data_c5dafb852cac8ca461ec97aab128cb2d
#
_entry.id   c5dafb852cac8ca461ec97aab128cb2d
#
_cell.length_a   1.000
_cell.length_b   1.000
_cell.length_c   1.000
_cell.angle_alpha   90.00
_cell.angle_beta   90.00
_cell.angle_gamma   90.00
#
_symmetry.space_group_name_H-M   'P 1'
#
loop_
_entity.id
_entity.type
_entity.pdbx_description
1 polymer ?
#
loop_
_entity_poly.entity_id
_entity_poly.type
_entity_poly.pdbx_seq_one_letter_code
_entity_poly.pdbx_strand_id
1 'polypeptide(L)'
;MHTIAVNKNKGNIMNTFTHRHFIKYSRLFIISLILVLCRQQCVYSVTTSAKISWEPVGLSGGGGMFSPAISPADPNLMMLNCDMSAAYLSEDGGHNWRMINHAQLRSDTRCRPGFHPSDPNIIYASSGGRLRISRDRDKTFSPIGDLRESLYGEIAINPSDPKIMLIGTRDGKCRLSRDGGNTWTLCSGPEGQLIRFHFDNTKQGHILFAATDKGIWLSDDDGRTWAEKTNGLPWKPIQGFAAGSNAAKNIIMLYCTISSKDEGGIFKGGVYSSSDRGQSWQPAMGRGINTEMKKADQWAYGSIAQYRQILTTDKNPLTVYVLNTSTGFSPPHHETVYRSEDGGRNWRATFFQDPRFKQYNVAPNYVTASTGQSYKGGGTPFGAAICSSDPDRLILVWSQSYITHNGGDTWFNGDTYAAPGQQPKPGSKWVCTGLVVTTTWNYYIDPFEANRHYIAYTDIGFARSLDAGKTWIWWDKNTWAPWRNTCYEIAFDPDIPGKMWGAFSNVHDIPNDNIISERHGHNRPGGVCVSRDFGASWKSEAKGIPLKPVTSVVVDPASPKGSRTLYAGVFMEGVYKSTDDGKTWTLKKQGLGDPKNMRVSRVILHKDRTLFAIICAKRPARGQPLMSEGVGLYRSRDGAETWEKVNASRLFLYPKDFSVHPDNSNIILVGTCDANRQDRSGGLYRTEDGGKTWQCIGREGRQTFGGYFHPKRKGWIYMTLTEGAPGAGLWLTRDSGKTWEAFNDLPFSNIHRVTFDPSDENSMYVTTFGGSIWHGPVIPGGD
;
A
#
# COMPACT_ATOMS: atom_id res chain seq x y z
N MET A 1 45.50 42.89 -22.14
CA MET A 1 46.28 43.66 -23.19
C MET A 1 45.31 44.05 -24.25
N HIS A 2 45.24 45.37 -24.43
CA HIS A 2 44.71 46.23 -25.49
C HIS A 2 43.19 46.13 -25.77
N THR A 3 42.40 46.99 -25.30
CA THR A 3 42.29 48.48 -25.24
C THR A 3 42.15 49.19 -26.62
N ILE A 4 41.19 50.14 -26.60
CA ILE A 4 41.06 51.34 -27.42
C ILE A 4 39.98 51.25 -28.51
N ALA A 5 39.08 52.10 -28.67
CA ALA A 5 38.52 53.36 -28.12
C ALA A 5 37.83 54.09 -29.30
N VAL A 6 36.67 54.61 -29.00
CA VAL A 6 36.13 55.96 -29.31
C VAL A 6 36.41 56.58 -30.71
N ASN A 7 35.36 56.96 -31.45
CA ASN A 7 35.18 58.41 -31.65
C ASN A 7 33.80 58.86 -32.15
N LYS A 8 33.42 60.05 -31.66
CA LYS A 8 32.28 60.91 -32.00
C LYS A 8 32.52 61.65 -33.33
N ASN A 9 31.47 62.01 -34.06
CA ASN A 9 31.13 63.45 -34.36
C ASN A 9 29.95 63.54 -35.31
N LYS A 10 28.90 64.20 -34.86
CA LYS A 10 28.33 65.53 -35.28
C LYS A 10 28.11 65.77 -36.78
N GLY A 11 26.89 66.22 -37.11
CA GLY A 11 26.55 67.01 -38.23
C GLY A 11 25.05 67.19 -38.46
N ASN A 12 24.50 68.35 -37.98
CA ASN A 12 23.22 68.92 -38.35
C ASN A 12 23.16 69.22 -39.83
N ILE A 13 22.01 69.02 -40.49
CA ILE A 13 21.47 69.98 -41.47
C ILE A 13 19.94 69.85 -41.43
N MET A 14 19.27 70.98 -41.12
CA MET A 14 17.87 71.35 -41.37
C MET A 14 17.63 71.42 -42.86
N ASN A 15 16.51 70.93 -43.39
CA ASN A 15 15.66 71.78 -44.23
C ASN A 15 14.26 71.21 -44.48
N THR A 16 13.34 72.08 -44.33
CA THR A 16 11.95 72.13 -44.65
C THR A 16 11.52 71.50 -45.95
N PHE A 17 10.45 70.68 -45.89
CA PHE A 17 9.48 70.54 -47.01
C PHE A 17 8.11 70.16 -46.51
N THR A 18 7.22 71.08 -46.65
CA THR A 18 5.78 71.20 -46.86
C THR A 18 4.81 70.04 -46.59
N HIS A 19 3.88 70.46 -45.82
CA HIS A 19 2.60 69.96 -45.40
C HIS A 19 1.58 69.62 -46.54
N ARG A 20 1.74 68.55 -47.29
CA ARG A 20 0.63 68.10 -48.17
C ARG A 20 0.59 66.59 -48.49
N HIS A 21 1.41 65.77 -47.91
CA HIS A 21 1.38 64.28 -48.12
C HIS A 21 1.06 63.44 -46.87
N PHE A 22 0.70 64.07 -45.78
CA PHE A 22 0.48 63.38 -44.50
C PHE A 22 -0.92 62.78 -44.31
N ILE A 23 -1.88 62.98 -45.20
CA ILE A 23 -3.28 62.50 -45.01
C ILE A 23 -3.58 61.23 -45.79
N LYS A 24 -2.75 60.77 -46.73
CA LYS A 24 -2.97 59.55 -47.45
C LYS A 24 -2.29 58.33 -46.85
N TYR A 25 -1.28 58.51 -46.03
CA TYR A 25 -0.57 57.39 -45.37
C TYR A 25 -1.10 57.08 -43.96
N SER A 26 -1.77 58.02 -43.32
CA SER A 26 -2.36 57.79 -42.00
C SER A 26 -3.58 56.85 -42.02
N ARG A 27 -4.36 56.83 -43.13
CA ARG A 27 -5.47 55.87 -43.26
C ARG A 27 -5.05 54.44 -43.60
N LEU A 28 -3.96 54.24 -44.29
CA LEU A 28 -3.41 52.88 -44.54
C LEU A 28 -2.68 52.32 -43.31
N PHE A 29 -2.05 53.18 -42.50
CA PHE A 29 -1.37 52.74 -41.26
C PHE A 29 -2.37 52.39 -40.17
N ILE A 30 -3.50 53.09 -40.09
CA ILE A 30 -4.58 52.78 -39.12
C ILE A 30 -5.34 51.49 -39.52
N ILE A 31 -5.53 51.25 -40.82
CA ILE A 31 -6.18 50.00 -41.29
C ILE A 31 -5.22 48.81 -41.14
N SER A 32 -3.91 48.96 -41.33
CA SER A 32 -2.93 47.94 -41.06
C SER A 32 -2.74 47.66 -39.55
N LEU A 33 -2.85 48.68 -38.71
CA LEU A 33 -2.76 48.55 -37.27
C LEU A 33 -4.05 47.91 -36.68
N ILE A 34 -5.22 48.16 -37.25
CA ILE A 34 -6.48 47.50 -36.87
C ILE A 34 -6.51 46.06 -37.36
N LEU A 35 -5.97 45.75 -38.52
CA LEU A 35 -5.83 44.36 -38.99
C LEU A 35 -4.75 43.56 -38.24
N VAL A 36 -3.73 44.20 -37.71
CA VAL A 36 -2.73 43.56 -36.83
C VAL A 36 -3.29 43.41 -35.41
N LEU A 37 -4.09 44.38 -34.91
CA LEU A 37 -4.76 44.25 -33.63
C LEU A 37 -5.94 43.28 -33.64
N CYS A 38 -6.65 43.12 -34.76
CA CYS A 38 -7.66 42.08 -34.94
C CYS A 38 -7.05 40.66 -35.20
N ARG A 39 -5.78 40.55 -35.63
CA ARG A 39 -5.06 39.27 -35.66
C ARG A 39 -4.42 38.90 -34.32
N GLN A 40 -4.29 39.80 -33.36
CA GLN A 40 -3.79 39.50 -32.03
C GLN A 40 -4.89 39.23 -30.98
N GLN A 41 -6.17 39.19 -31.36
CA GLN A 41 -7.26 38.78 -30.48
C GLN A 41 -7.87 37.43 -30.82
N CYS A 42 -7.28 36.65 -31.73
CA CYS A 42 -7.36 35.21 -31.70
C CYS A 42 -6.09 34.66 -30.98
N VAL A 43 -5.79 35.18 -29.81
CA VAL A 43 -5.13 34.36 -28.81
C VAL A 43 -6.15 33.30 -28.46
N TYR A 44 -6.00 32.12 -29.06
CA TYR A 44 -6.43 30.90 -28.41
C TYR A 44 -6.00 31.05 -26.97
N SER A 45 -6.91 31.23 -26.05
CA SER A 45 -6.70 30.79 -24.70
C SER A 45 -6.50 29.28 -24.86
N VAL A 46 -5.26 28.87 -25.01
CA VAL A 46 -4.85 27.57 -24.55
C VAL A 46 -5.16 27.67 -23.06
N THR A 47 -6.40 27.29 -22.72
CA THR A 47 -6.63 26.77 -21.39
C THR A 47 -5.58 25.70 -21.27
N THR A 48 -4.46 26.00 -20.60
CA THR A 48 -3.61 24.99 -20.04
C THR A 48 -4.58 24.17 -19.20
N SER A 49 -5.05 23.04 -19.74
CA SER A 49 -5.77 22.06 -18.95
C SER A 49 -4.84 21.81 -17.78
N ALA A 50 -5.32 22.05 -16.58
CA ALA A 50 -4.53 21.80 -15.39
C ALA A 50 -3.94 20.39 -15.54
N LYS A 51 -2.62 20.24 -15.41
CA LYS A 51 -1.93 18.96 -15.55
C LYS A 51 -2.62 18.02 -14.58
N ILE A 52 -3.29 16.98 -15.08
CA ILE A 52 -3.93 15.98 -14.23
C ILE A 52 -2.81 15.24 -13.51
N SER A 53 -2.75 15.39 -12.19
CA SER A 53 -1.81 14.65 -11.34
C SER A 53 -2.41 13.31 -10.90
N TRP A 54 -1.55 12.36 -10.53
CA TRP A 54 -2.00 11.11 -9.95
C TRP A 54 -2.50 11.30 -8.52
N GLU A 55 -3.74 10.89 -8.26
CA GLU A 55 -4.38 10.98 -6.96
C GLU A 55 -4.83 9.61 -6.47
N PRO A 56 -4.62 9.25 -5.19
CA PRO A 56 -5.09 8.00 -4.63
C PRO A 56 -6.61 8.04 -4.45
N VAL A 57 -7.26 6.91 -4.75
CA VAL A 57 -8.72 6.77 -4.70
C VAL A 57 -9.09 5.54 -3.88
N GLY A 58 -10.19 5.61 -3.15
CA GLY A 58 -10.78 4.48 -2.45
C GLY A 58 -10.70 4.57 -0.94
N LEU A 59 -10.94 3.44 -0.26
CA LEU A 59 -10.73 3.28 1.17
C LEU A 59 -9.30 2.81 1.44
N SER A 60 -8.81 3.12 2.62
CA SER A 60 -7.53 2.68 3.14
C SER A 60 -7.71 1.51 4.12
N GLY A 61 -6.61 0.84 4.45
CA GLY A 61 -6.62 -0.33 5.33
C GLY A 61 -6.58 -1.66 4.56
N GLY A 62 -6.43 -2.78 5.27
CA GLY A 62 -6.34 -4.13 4.71
C GLY A 62 -4.92 -4.65 4.53
N GLY A 63 -3.94 -3.82 4.19
CA GLY A 63 -2.52 -4.17 4.15
C GLY A 63 -1.80 -3.92 5.47
N GLY A 64 -0.67 -4.58 5.71
CA GLY A 64 0.12 -4.41 6.93
C GLY A 64 1.00 -3.17 6.90
N MET A 65 0.96 -2.36 7.96
CA MET A 65 1.81 -1.19 8.15
C MET A 65 2.88 -1.46 9.22
N PHE A 66 4.12 -1.02 8.96
CA PHE A 66 5.29 -1.39 9.74
C PHE A 66 6.22 -0.20 9.99
N SER A 67 7.08 -0.38 10.97
CA SER A 67 8.27 0.47 11.21
C SER A 67 7.96 1.97 11.20
N PRO A 68 6.94 2.46 11.93
CA PRO A 68 6.64 3.88 11.96
C PRO A 68 7.77 4.65 12.64
N ALA A 69 7.95 5.92 12.21
CA ALA A 69 8.87 6.86 12.81
C ALA A 69 8.24 8.26 12.83
N ILE A 70 8.59 9.05 13.84
CA ILE A 70 8.19 10.46 14.00
C ILE A 70 9.46 11.30 14.09
N SER A 71 9.50 12.40 13.36
CA SER A 71 10.65 13.31 13.37
C SER A 71 10.80 14.01 14.72
N PRO A 72 11.99 14.03 15.31
CA PRO A 72 12.25 14.83 16.52
C PRO A 72 12.28 16.34 16.25
N ALA A 73 12.63 16.74 15.02
CA ALA A 73 12.71 18.15 14.62
C ALA A 73 11.36 18.75 14.22
N ASP A 74 10.43 17.91 13.76
CA ASP A 74 9.07 18.31 13.36
C ASP A 74 8.10 17.20 13.77
N PRO A 75 7.40 17.31 14.90
CA PRO A 75 6.47 16.28 15.37
C PRO A 75 5.30 15.96 14.43
N ASN A 76 5.03 16.81 13.44
CA ASN A 76 4.02 16.57 12.43
C ASN A 76 4.53 15.68 11.27
N LEU A 77 5.85 15.57 11.15
CA LEU A 77 6.47 14.75 10.12
C LEU A 77 6.59 13.30 10.59
N MET A 78 5.86 12.41 9.91
CA MET A 78 5.81 10.99 10.22
C MET A 78 6.05 10.15 8.98
N MET A 79 6.67 8.98 9.13
CA MET A 79 6.89 8.03 8.05
C MET A 79 6.55 6.62 8.51
N LEU A 80 6.02 5.81 7.61
CA LEU A 80 5.78 4.38 7.83
C LEU A 80 5.99 3.56 6.55
N ASN A 81 6.16 2.27 6.72
CA ASN A 81 6.32 1.30 5.63
C ASN A 81 5.13 0.35 5.55
N CYS A 82 4.82 -0.13 4.34
CA CYS A 82 3.81 -1.15 4.10
C CYS A 82 4.47 -2.43 3.56
N ASP A 83 3.93 -3.60 3.91
CA ASP A 83 4.39 -4.91 3.44
C ASP A 83 4.23 -5.10 1.92
N MET A 84 3.34 -4.31 1.32
CA MET A 84 3.11 -4.30 -0.12
C MET A 84 4.06 -3.37 -0.88
N SER A 85 5.21 -3.03 -0.29
CA SER A 85 6.34 -2.27 -0.82
C SER A 85 6.23 -0.75 -0.86
N ALA A 86 5.12 -0.14 -0.44
CA ALA A 86 4.98 1.31 -0.36
C ALA A 86 5.55 1.88 0.96
N ALA A 87 6.16 3.05 0.87
CA ALA A 87 6.49 3.91 2.00
C ALA A 87 5.63 5.18 1.96
N TYR A 88 5.19 5.64 3.12
CA TYR A 88 4.28 6.78 3.24
C TYR A 88 4.85 7.83 4.17
N LEU A 89 4.57 9.09 3.86
CA LEU A 89 4.93 10.24 4.67
C LEU A 89 3.70 11.09 4.96
N SER A 90 3.61 11.58 6.19
CA SER A 90 2.66 12.61 6.63
C SER A 90 3.44 13.83 7.09
N GLU A 91 2.91 15.03 6.82
CA GLU A 91 3.47 16.32 7.24
C GLU A 91 2.52 17.09 8.18
N ASP A 92 1.40 16.47 8.56
CA ASP A 92 0.34 17.06 9.39
C ASP A 92 -0.02 16.23 10.62
N GLY A 93 0.94 15.45 11.11
CA GLY A 93 0.78 14.63 12.30
C GLY A 93 -0.08 13.38 12.07
N GLY A 94 -0.17 12.89 10.85
CA GLY A 94 -0.85 11.65 10.50
C GLY A 94 -2.31 11.82 10.06
N HIS A 95 -2.79 13.05 9.85
CA HIS A 95 -4.13 13.30 9.33
C HIS A 95 -4.23 13.02 7.82
N ASN A 96 -3.19 13.34 7.07
CA ASN A 96 -3.07 13.02 5.65
C ASN A 96 -1.71 12.37 5.36
N TRP A 97 -1.71 11.48 4.38
CA TRP A 97 -0.54 10.72 3.98
C TRP A 97 -0.35 10.80 2.47
N ARG A 98 0.88 10.78 2.05
CA ARG A 98 1.22 10.58 0.65
C ARG A 98 2.20 9.42 0.49
N MET A 99 2.04 8.69 -0.59
CA MET A 99 2.98 7.64 -0.96
C MET A 99 4.26 8.26 -1.52
N ILE A 100 5.40 7.82 -1.03
CA ILE A 100 6.69 8.17 -1.62
C ILE A 100 6.83 7.36 -2.93
N ASN A 101 7.20 8.05 -4.02
CA ASN A 101 7.29 7.39 -5.32
C ASN A 101 8.26 6.19 -5.26
N HIS A 102 7.81 5.04 -5.75
CA HIS A 102 8.56 3.77 -5.77
C HIS A 102 9.92 3.87 -6.48
N ALA A 103 10.06 4.78 -7.46
CA ALA A 103 11.34 5.04 -8.10
C ALA A 103 12.36 5.67 -7.14
N GLN A 104 11.89 6.39 -6.12
CA GLN A 104 12.71 7.03 -5.11
C GLN A 104 12.98 6.10 -3.93
N LEU A 105 11.91 5.56 -3.35
CA LEU A 105 12.00 4.73 -2.15
C LEU A 105 10.93 3.63 -2.15
N ARG A 106 11.37 2.42 -1.91
CA ARG A 106 10.49 1.29 -1.61
C ARG A 106 10.59 0.94 -0.14
N SER A 107 9.51 0.48 0.45
CA SER A 107 9.47 0.16 1.87
C SER A 107 10.49 -0.91 2.28
N ASP A 108 10.96 -0.78 3.51
CA ASP A 108 11.61 -1.85 4.26
C ASP A 108 10.89 -2.02 5.59
N THR A 109 10.06 -3.05 5.69
CA THR A 109 9.23 -3.30 6.88
C THR A 109 10.03 -3.71 8.11
N ARG A 110 11.32 -3.99 7.96
CA ARG A 110 12.20 -4.49 9.02
C ARG A 110 13.14 -3.45 9.59
N CYS A 111 13.25 -2.29 8.93
CA CYS A 111 14.13 -1.21 9.36
C CYS A 111 13.36 0.09 9.50
N ARG A 112 13.34 0.64 10.70
CA ARG A 112 12.72 1.94 10.98
C ARG A 112 13.51 3.05 10.32
N PRO A 113 12.85 4.00 9.61
CA PRO A 113 13.49 5.19 9.10
C PRO A 113 14.13 6.03 10.22
N GLY A 114 15.24 6.70 9.92
CA GLY A 114 15.91 7.64 10.80
C GLY A 114 15.67 9.07 10.35
N PHE A 115 15.12 9.92 11.21
CA PHE A 115 15.05 11.35 11.00
C PHE A 115 16.28 12.04 11.62
N HIS A 116 16.82 13.04 10.92
CA HIS A 116 17.87 13.87 11.49
C HIS A 116 17.33 14.61 12.72
N PRO A 117 18.11 14.70 13.81
CA PRO A 117 17.59 15.20 15.09
C PRO A 117 17.17 16.67 15.11
N SER A 118 17.70 17.50 14.20
CA SER A 118 17.45 18.96 14.17
C SER A 118 17.05 19.51 12.79
N ASP A 119 17.16 18.72 11.71
CA ASP A 119 16.77 19.14 10.35
C ASP A 119 15.69 18.20 9.80
N PRO A 120 14.44 18.63 9.71
CA PRO A 120 13.34 17.79 9.24
C PRO A 120 13.41 17.48 7.73
N ASN A 121 14.29 18.12 6.98
CA ASN A 121 14.49 17.82 5.55
C ASN A 121 15.37 16.59 5.32
N ILE A 122 16.13 16.16 6.35
CA ILE A 122 17.03 15.01 6.23
C ILE A 122 16.38 13.76 6.81
N ILE A 123 16.16 12.78 5.92
CA ILE A 123 15.53 11.50 6.24
C ILE A 123 16.43 10.38 5.71
N TYR A 124 16.71 9.39 6.54
CA TYR A 124 17.41 8.16 6.17
C TYR A 124 16.41 7.00 6.12
N ALA A 125 16.52 6.17 5.09
CA ALA A 125 15.66 5.01 4.94
C ALA A 125 16.41 3.82 4.31
N SER A 126 15.95 2.61 4.61
CA SER A 126 16.42 1.38 3.94
C SER A 126 15.56 1.07 2.74
N SER A 127 16.17 0.75 1.61
CA SER A 127 15.45 0.27 0.43
C SER A 127 16.35 -0.61 -0.44
N GLY A 128 15.87 -1.84 -0.72
CA GLY A 128 16.60 -2.77 -1.59
C GLY A 128 17.98 -3.17 -1.04
N GLY A 129 18.14 -3.28 0.28
CA GLY A 129 19.41 -3.62 0.93
C GLY A 129 20.44 -2.50 0.89
N ARG A 130 20.02 -1.25 0.74
CA ARG A 130 20.88 -0.06 0.73
C ARG A 130 20.32 1.02 1.62
N LEU A 131 21.22 1.77 2.26
CA LEU A 131 20.88 3.02 2.92
C LEU A 131 20.66 4.10 1.86
N ARG A 132 19.58 4.87 2.03
CA ARG A 132 19.22 6.03 1.21
C ARG A 132 19.04 7.24 2.09
N ILE A 133 19.28 8.41 1.53
CA ILE A 133 19.08 9.69 2.19
C ILE A 133 18.23 10.61 1.31
N SER A 134 17.28 11.30 1.94
CA SER A 134 16.68 12.52 1.41
C SER A 134 17.27 13.74 2.13
N ARG A 135 17.41 14.86 1.42
CA ARG A 135 17.81 16.19 1.96
C ARG A 135 16.80 17.29 1.61
N ASP A 136 15.66 16.89 1.12
CA ASP A 136 14.60 17.76 0.58
C ASP A 136 13.21 17.32 1.05
N ARG A 137 13.16 16.74 2.25
CA ARG A 137 11.94 16.22 2.91
C ARG A 137 11.21 15.22 2.02
N ASP A 138 11.94 14.17 1.54
CA ASP A 138 11.48 13.02 0.75
C ASP A 138 11.13 13.27 -0.74
N LYS A 139 11.29 14.45 -1.27
CA LYS A 139 11.08 14.69 -2.71
C LYS A 139 12.02 13.83 -3.55
N THR A 140 13.27 13.67 -3.07
CA THR A 140 14.23 12.76 -3.68
C THR A 140 14.96 11.91 -2.65
N PHE A 141 15.26 10.65 -3.00
CA PHE A 141 16.09 9.74 -2.21
C PHE A 141 17.27 9.24 -3.04
N SER A 142 18.49 9.49 -2.56
CA SER A 142 19.72 9.01 -3.18
C SER A 142 20.38 7.93 -2.32
N PRO A 143 21.04 6.91 -2.92
CA PRO A 143 21.91 6.01 -2.16
C PRO A 143 23.01 6.80 -1.45
N ILE A 144 23.35 6.40 -0.22
CA ILE A 144 24.48 6.96 0.54
C ILE A 144 25.41 5.84 0.98
N GLY A 145 26.71 6.08 0.85
CA GLY A 145 27.74 5.12 1.19
C GLY A 145 27.75 3.86 0.32
N ASP A 146 28.58 2.92 0.72
CA ASP A 146 28.81 1.66 0.03
C ASP A 146 28.13 0.44 0.68
N LEU A 147 27.40 0.67 1.77
CA LEU A 147 26.74 -0.39 2.52
C LEU A 147 25.73 -1.14 1.66
N ARG A 148 25.93 -2.45 1.50
CA ARG A 148 25.11 -3.35 0.68
C ARG A 148 24.63 -4.55 1.49
N GLU A 149 23.99 -4.25 2.62
CA GLU A 149 23.49 -5.25 3.55
C GLU A 149 22.00 -5.01 3.82
N SER A 150 21.25 -6.06 4.06
CA SER A 150 19.85 -5.93 4.51
C SER A 150 19.85 -5.37 5.93
N LEU A 151 19.31 -4.18 6.09
CA LEU A 151 19.20 -3.50 7.38
C LEU A 151 18.10 -4.13 8.23
N TYR A 152 18.20 -3.96 9.56
CA TYR A 152 17.25 -4.50 10.52
C TYR A 152 17.19 -3.61 11.79
N GLY A 153 15.98 -3.52 12.37
CA GLY A 153 15.72 -2.73 13.58
C GLY A 153 15.50 -1.25 13.26
N GLU A 154 16.54 -0.44 13.34
CA GLU A 154 16.42 1.00 13.10
C GLU A 154 17.72 1.61 12.55
N ILE A 155 17.58 2.80 11.99
CA ILE A 155 18.68 3.72 11.67
C ILE A 155 18.74 4.73 12.82
N ALA A 156 19.68 4.54 13.74
CA ALA A 156 19.84 5.41 14.90
C ALA A 156 20.88 6.50 14.62
N ILE A 157 20.52 7.74 14.91
CA ILE A 157 21.35 8.94 14.68
C ILE A 157 21.59 9.61 16.03
N ASN A 158 22.85 9.91 16.34
CA ASN A 158 23.19 10.56 17.59
C ASN A 158 22.62 11.99 17.63
N PRO A 159 21.78 12.33 18.62
CA PRO A 159 21.18 13.65 18.70
C PRO A 159 22.17 14.81 18.90
N SER A 160 23.33 14.53 19.53
CA SER A 160 24.36 15.51 19.80
C SER A 160 25.38 15.65 18.68
N ASP A 161 25.63 14.60 17.92
CA ASP A 161 26.50 14.59 16.75
C ASP A 161 25.89 13.70 15.64
N PRO A 162 25.11 14.24 14.70
CA PRO A 162 24.45 13.47 13.66
C PRO A 162 25.39 12.75 12.68
N LYS A 163 26.68 12.99 12.73
CA LYS A 163 27.67 12.21 11.98
C LYS A 163 27.83 10.80 12.54
N ILE A 164 27.55 10.61 13.82
CA ILE A 164 27.60 9.31 14.48
C ILE A 164 26.26 8.60 14.29
N MET A 165 26.29 7.47 13.59
CA MET A 165 25.11 6.67 13.30
C MET A 165 25.37 5.20 13.59
N LEU A 166 24.34 4.50 14.04
CA LEU A 166 24.33 3.06 14.27
C LEU A 166 23.17 2.40 13.48
N ILE A 167 23.45 1.24 12.93
CA ILE A 167 22.43 0.42 12.28
C ILE A 167 22.63 -1.06 12.61
N GLY A 168 21.54 -1.79 12.68
CA GLY A 168 21.55 -3.25 12.71
C GLY A 168 21.41 -3.85 11.33
N THR A 169 21.89 -5.07 11.15
CA THR A 169 21.77 -5.85 9.94
C THR A 169 20.99 -7.14 10.17
N ARG A 170 20.45 -7.71 9.12
CA ARG A 170 19.60 -8.92 9.20
C ARG A 170 20.36 -10.16 9.68
N ASP A 171 21.66 -10.21 9.53
CA ASP A 171 22.54 -11.28 10.06
C ASP A 171 22.98 -11.03 11.51
N GLY A 172 22.38 -10.05 12.19
CA GLY A 172 22.60 -9.77 13.62
C GLY A 172 23.87 -9.01 13.93
N LYS A 173 24.42 -8.25 12.98
CA LYS A 173 25.59 -7.39 13.16
C LYS A 173 25.19 -5.94 13.38
N CYS A 174 26.08 -5.19 14.00
CA CYS A 174 26.00 -3.75 14.17
C CYS A 174 27.03 -3.04 13.31
N ARG A 175 26.64 -1.94 12.68
CA ARG A 175 27.53 -1.06 11.91
C ARG A 175 27.52 0.35 12.50
N LEU A 176 28.70 0.96 12.55
CA LEU A 176 28.92 2.32 13.04
C LEU A 176 29.46 3.20 11.92
N SER A 177 28.85 4.35 11.73
CA SER A 177 29.35 5.46 10.90
C SER A 177 29.75 6.63 11.79
N ARG A 178 30.79 7.40 11.37
CA ARG A 178 31.25 8.65 12.00
C ARG A 178 31.25 9.84 11.02
N ASP A 179 30.66 9.66 9.86
CA ASP A 179 30.65 10.62 8.78
C ASP A 179 29.26 10.81 8.14
N GLY A 180 28.21 10.55 8.94
CA GLY A 180 26.82 10.72 8.52
C GLY A 180 26.34 9.67 7.52
N GLY A 181 26.89 8.44 7.59
CA GLY A 181 26.47 7.31 6.79
C GLY A 181 27.24 7.10 5.49
N ASN A 182 28.33 7.86 5.25
CA ASN A 182 29.15 7.68 4.04
C ASN A 182 30.03 6.43 4.13
N THR A 183 30.63 6.18 5.31
CA THR A 183 31.42 4.97 5.56
C THR A 183 30.95 4.23 6.80
N TRP A 184 31.13 2.90 6.80
CA TRP A 184 30.62 2.04 7.87
C TRP A 184 31.69 1.04 8.34
N THR A 185 31.85 0.94 9.65
CA THR A 185 32.73 -0.05 10.29
C THR A 185 31.90 -1.08 11.04
N LEU A 186 32.39 -2.32 11.10
CA LEU A 186 31.78 -3.38 11.91
C LEU A 186 32.08 -3.11 13.38
N CYS A 187 31.06 -3.15 14.26
CA CYS A 187 31.24 -3.14 15.69
C CYS A 187 31.66 -4.54 16.19
N SER A 188 32.37 -4.63 17.31
CA SER A 188 32.71 -5.90 17.94
C SER A 188 31.58 -6.56 18.74
N GLY A 189 30.41 -5.98 18.76
CA GLY A 189 29.11 -6.34 19.31
C GLY A 189 28.09 -5.28 18.93
N PRO A 190 26.85 -5.29 19.48
CA PRO A 190 26.24 -6.30 20.34
C PRO A 190 25.87 -7.58 19.55
N GLU A 191 25.68 -8.69 20.26
CA GLU A 191 25.20 -9.94 19.64
C GLU A 191 23.67 -10.01 19.55
N GLY A 192 23.14 -10.61 18.46
CA GLY A 192 21.72 -10.89 18.26
C GLY A 192 21.01 -9.91 17.33
N GLN A 193 19.71 -10.14 17.13
CA GLN A 193 18.89 -9.27 16.29
C GLN A 193 18.59 -7.96 17.00
N LEU A 194 18.90 -6.84 16.37
CA LEU A 194 18.69 -5.52 16.95
C LEU A 194 17.21 -5.26 17.20
N ILE A 195 16.91 -4.75 18.39
CA ILE A 195 15.62 -4.20 18.78
C ILE A 195 15.68 -2.67 18.69
N ARG A 196 16.64 -2.04 19.40
CA ARG A 196 16.82 -0.58 19.41
C ARG A 196 18.20 -0.17 19.90
N PHE A 197 18.64 1.02 19.48
CA PHE A 197 19.75 1.76 20.07
C PHE A 197 19.27 2.94 20.94
N HIS A 198 20.14 3.45 21.82
CA HIS A 198 19.96 4.71 22.52
C HIS A 198 21.31 5.38 22.79
N PHE A 199 21.36 6.71 22.61
CA PHE A 199 22.50 7.56 22.93
C PHE A 199 22.21 8.27 24.25
N ASP A 200 23.11 8.13 25.28
CA ASP A 200 22.93 8.76 26.57
C ASP A 200 23.32 10.26 26.53
N ASN A 201 22.31 11.11 26.40
CA ASN A 201 22.47 12.57 26.32
C ASN A 201 22.89 13.23 27.67
N THR A 202 22.95 12.48 28.78
CA THR A 202 23.41 12.99 30.07
C THR A 202 24.94 12.95 30.20
N LYS A 203 25.63 12.31 29.28
CA LYS A 203 27.08 12.23 29.15
C LYS A 203 27.47 12.68 27.75
N GLN A 204 28.59 13.34 27.57
CA GLN A 204 29.02 13.93 26.30
C GLN A 204 29.20 12.91 25.16
N GLY A 205 28.12 12.24 24.79
CA GLY A 205 28.00 11.46 23.56
C GLY A 205 28.70 10.10 23.53
N HIS A 206 29.42 9.68 24.56
CA HIS A 206 30.27 8.48 24.53
C HIS A 206 29.57 7.20 25.00
N ILE A 207 28.41 7.31 25.67
CA ILE A 207 27.69 6.16 26.21
C ILE A 207 26.52 5.82 25.30
N LEU A 208 26.49 4.59 24.83
CA LEU A 208 25.50 4.05 23.97
C LEU A 208 24.87 2.80 24.58
N PHE A 209 23.59 2.57 24.29
CA PHE A 209 22.90 1.32 24.58
C PHE A 209 22.41 0.67 23.31
N ALA A 210 22.46 -0.65 23.29
CA ALA A 210 21.84 -1.47 22.28
C ALA A 210 21.03 -2.58 22.96
N ALA A 211 19.82 -2.81 22.51
CA ALA A 211 19.04 -3.97 22.89
C ALA A 211 18.89 -4.90 21.70
N THR A 212 19.12 -6.17 21.93
CA THR A 212 18.93 -7.26 20.99
C THR A 212 18.04 -8.34 21.62
N ASP A 213 17.59 -9.30 20.85
CA ASP A 213 16.88 -10.47 21.37
C ASP A 213 17.73 -11.28 22.39
N LYS A 214 19.06 -11.13 22.37
CA LYS A 214 19.98 -11.84 23.29
C LYS A 214 20.30 -11.10 24.56
N GLY A 215 20.14 -9.76 24.62
CA GLY A 215 20.48 -8.98 25.80
C GLY A 215 20.41 -7.49 25.60
N ILE A 216 20.83 -6.77 26.64
CA ILE A 216 21.01 -5.32 26.64
C ILE A 216 22.51 -5.03 26.85
N TRP A 217 23.03 -4.15 26.03
CA TRP A 217 24.45 -3.90 25.89
C TRP A 217 24.75 -2.42 26.11
N LEU A 218 25.87 -2.12 26.74
CA LEU A 218 26.39 -0.77 26.92
C LEU A 218 27.75 -0.69 26.23
N SER A 219 27.97 0.41 25.52
CA SER A 219 29.28 0.85 25.04
C SER A 219 29.63 2.20 25.71
N ASP A 220 30.85 2.36 26.15
CA ASP A 220 31.42 3.61 26.70
C ASP A 220 32.56 4.17 25.84
N ASP A 221 32.73 3.62 24.64
CA ASP A 221 33.74 3.96 23.64
C ASP A 221 33.16 4.27 22.24
N ASP A 222 31.99 4.89 22.21
CA ASP A 222 31.26 5.25 20.97
C ASP A 222 30.88 4.06 20.07
N GLY A 223 30.57 2.91 20.68
CA GLY A 223 30.08 1.75 19.96
C GLY A 223 31.17 0.83 19.38
N ARG A 224 32.42 0.98 19.80
CA ARG A 224 33.52 0.09 19.37
C ARG A 224 33.47 -1.24 20.09
N THR A 225 33.26 -1.21 21.41
CA THR A 225 33.13 -2.39 22.26
C THR A 225 31.84 -2.36 23.07
N TRP A 226 31.32 -3.52 23.44
CA TRP A 226 30.04 -3.65 24.11
C TRP A 226 30.10 -4.64 25.28
N ALA A 227 29.54 -4.25 26.41
CA ALA A 227 29.41 -5.07 27.59
C ALA A 227 27.94 -5.36 27.90
N GLU A 228 27.62 -6.62 28.21
CA GLU A 228 26.24 -7.01 28.56
C GLU A 228 25.82 -6.40 29.90
N LYS A 229 24.55 -5.93 29.97
CA LYS A 229 23.92 -5.25 31.09
C LYS A 229 22.51 -5.82 31.36
N THR A 230 22.45 -7.06 31.84
CA THR A 230 21.18 -7.78 32.09
C THR A 230 21.02 -8.23 33.55
N ASN A 231 21.85 -7.76 34.48
CA ASN A 231 21.77 -8.14 35.88
C ASN A 231 20.41 -7.73 36.49
N GLY A 232 19.70 -8.67 37.10
CA GLY A 232 18.38 -8.49 37.69
C GLY A 232 17.22 -8.84 36.73
N LEU A 233 17.48 -9.14 35.45
CA LEU A 233 16.48 -9.70 34.57
C LEU A 233 16.34 -11.23 34.81
N PRO A 234 15.11 -11.78 34.95
CA PRO A 234 14.92 -13.19 35.29
C PRO A 234 15.23 -14.14 34.14
N TRP A 235 15.10 -13.68 32.86
CA TRP A 235 15.38 -14.50 31.66
C TRP A 235 15.50 -13.62 30.40
N LYS A 236 15.88 -14.25 29.31
CA LYS A 236 15.88 -13.77 27.93
C LYS A 236 14.88 -14.59 27.10
N PRO A 237 14.44 -14.18 25.91
CA PRO A 237 14.92 -13.02 25.15
C PRO A 237 14.28 -11.70 25.62
N ILE A 238 14.95 -10.59 25.28
CA ILE A 238 14.37 -9.23 25.32
C ILE A 238 13.35 -9.12 24.20
N GLN A 239 12.19 -8.57 24.50
CA GLN A 239 11.09 -8.41 23.53
C GLN A 239 10.93 -6.97 23.03
N GLY A 240 11.18 -6.01 23.89
CA GLY A 240 11.15 -4.59 23.60
C GLY A 240 12.13 -3.81 24.44
N PHE A 241 12.58 -2.66 23.94
CA PHE A 241 13.47 -1.76 24.62
C PHE A 241 13.13 -0.31 24.30
N ALA A 242 13.20 0.54 25.31
CA ALA A 242 13.14 1.99 25.17
C ALA A 242 14.04 2.62 26.21
N ALA A 243 14.65 3.74 25.88
CA ALA A 243 15.43 4.53 26.83
C ALA A 243 15.20 6.01 26.58
N GLY A 244 15.34 6.80 27.62
CA GLY A 244 15.34 8.25 27.57
C GLY A 244 16.37 8.83 28.50
N SER A 245 17.09 9.84 28.03
CA SER A 245 18.13 10.55 28.77
C SER A 245 17.95 12.06 28.67
N ASN A 246 17.70 12.71 29.81
CA ASN A 246 17.49 14.15 29.89
C ASN A 246 18.70 14.81 30.52
N ALA A 247 19.55 15.47 29.73
CA ALA A 247 20.77 16.12 30.19
C ALA A 247 20.48 17.25 31.19
N ALA A 248 19.45 18.07 30.97
CA ALA A 248 19.11 19.20 31.84
C ALA A 248 18.70 18.76 33.26
N LYS A 249 18.07 17.58 33.35
CA LYS A 249 17.64 17.00 34.64
C LYS A 249 18.66 15.97 35.19
N ASN A 250 19.64 15.60 34.40
CA ASN A 250 20.59 14.51 34.66
C ASN A 250 19.91 13.18 35.01
N ILE A 251 18.85 12.86 34.24
CA ILE A 251 18.05 11.64 34.42
C ILE A 251 18.24 10.74 33.18
N ILE A 252 18.57 9.48 33.46
CA ILE A 252 18.46 8.41 32.45
C ILE A 252 17.55 7.32 32.98
N MET A 253 16.67 6.82 32.10
CA MET A 253 15.84 5.67 32.37
C MET A 253 15.90 4.71 31.18
N LEU A 254 16.20 3.46 31.47
CA LEU A 254 16.14 2.37 30.53
C LEU A 254 14.93 1.50 30.88
N TYR A 255 14.23 1.02 29.88
CA TYR A 255 13.10 0.11 30.02
C TYR A 255 13.27 -1.05 29.06
N CYS A 256 12.92 -2.25 29.52
CA CYS A 256 12.80 -3.38 28.62
C CYS A 256 11.56 -4.20 28.94
N THR A 257 11.13 -4.98 27.96
CA THR A 257 10.07 -5.97 28.14
C THR A 257 10.61 -7.37 27.88
N ILE A 258 10.16 -8.30 28.70
CA ILE A 258 10.45 -9.73 28.57
C ILE A 258 9.12 -10.50 28.64
N SER A 259 9.10 -11.75 28.13
CA SER A 259 7.88 -12.57 28.16
C SER A 259 7.34 -12.73 29.56
N SER A 260 6.04 -12.54 29.71
CA SER A 260 5.36 -12.82 30.98
C SER A 260 5.11 -14.32 31.16
N LYS A 261 5.29 -14.80 32.37
CA LYS A 261 5.09 -16.21 32.74
C LYS A 261 4.32 -16.31 34.07
N ASP A 262 3.61 -17.40 34.21
CA ASP A 262 3.08 -17.87 35.49
C ASP A 262 4.12 -18.79 36.14
N GLU A 263 4.65 -18.37 37.27
CA GLU A 263 5.55 -19.19 38.09
C GLU A 263 4.91 -19.46 39.44
N GLY A 264 4.17 -20.57 39.52
CA GLY A 264 3.53 -20.99 40.75
C GLY A 264 2.43 -20.06 41.25
N GLY A 265 1.64 -19.48 40.36
CA GLY A 265 0.58 -18.54 40.68
C GLY A 265 1.06 -17.07 40.82
N ILE A 266 2.32 -16.80 40.51
CA ILE A 266 2.92 -15.47 40.56
C ILE A 266 3.23 -14.99 39.13
N PHE A 267 2.75 -13.79 38.81
CA PHE A 267 3.11 -13.12 37.56
C PHE A 267 4.60 -12.72 37.59
N LYS A 268 5.37 -13.16 36.64
CA LYS A 268 6.76 -12.72 36.43
C LYS A 268 7.00 -12.33 35.00
N GLY A 269 8.01 -11.46 34.75
CA GLY A 269 8.26 -10.87 33.45
C GLY A 269 7.56 -9.53 33.27
N GLY A 270 7.17 -9.20 32.02
CA GLY A 270 6.59 -7.91 31.70
C GLY A 270 7.62 -6.81 31.58
N VAL A 271 7.42 -5.68 32.27
CA VAL A 271 8.26 -4.48 32.15
C VAL A 271 9.31 -4.43 33.27
N TYR A 272 10.55 -4.11 32.90
CA TYR A 272 11.66 -3.82 33.81
C TYR A 272 12.24 -2.45 33.48
N SER A 273 12.78 -1.78 34.51
CA SER A 273 13.45 -0.49 34.37
C SER A 273 14.80 -0.48 35.06
N SER A 274 15.71 0.39 34.59
CA SER A 274 16.99 0.70 35.20
C SER A 274 17.22 2.22 35.18
N SER A 275 17.68 2.78 36.30
CA SER A 275 18.09 4.18 36.42
C SER A 275 19.61 4.33 36.61
N ASP A 276 20.36 3.23 36.59
CA ASP A 276 21.81 3.15 36.85
C ASP A 276 22.61 2.66 35.62
N ARG A 277 22.08 2.97 34.39
CA ARG A 277 22.71 2.57 33.12
C ARG A 277 22.79 1.06 32.91
N GLY A 278 21.77 0.32 33.40
CA GLY A 278 21.67 -1.12 33.21
C GLY A 278 22.55 -1.94 34.16
N GLN A 279 23.16 -1.32 35.20
CA GLN A 279 23.88 -2.08 36.20
C GLN A 279 22.96 -2.99 37.00
N SER A 280 21.74 -2.52 37.25
CA SER A 280 20.66 -3.34 37.82
C SER A 280 19.31 -3.06 37.17
N TRP A 281 18.48 -4.09 37.10
CA TRP A 281 17.11 -4.03 36.56
C TRP A 281 16.10 -4.41 37.65
N GLN A 282 15.06 -3.61 37.75
CA GLN A 282 13.96 -3.83 38.70
C GLN A 282 12.63 -3.97 37.98
N PRO A 283 11.68 -4.78 38.47
CA PRO A 283 10.34 -4.81 37.93
C PRO A 283 9.68 -3.43 37.91
N ALA A 284 9.10 -3.04 36.81
CA ALA A 284 8.37 -1.78 36.64
C ALA A 284 6.87 -2.04 36.37
N MET A 285 6.33 -3.10 36.97
CA MET A 285 4.95 -3.54 36.91
C MET A 285 4.17 -3.04 38.12
N GLY A 286 4.12 -1.71 38.31
CA GLY A 286 3.48 -1.08 39.47
C GLY A 286 1.95 -1.12 39.42
N ARG A 287 1.25 -0.21 40.12
CA ARG A 287 -0.21 -0.22 40.22
C ARG A 287 -0.86 0.11 38.86
N GLY A 288 -1.99 -0.55 38.54
CA GLY A 288 -2.86 -0.19 37.42
C GLY A 288 -2.52 -0.86 36.09
N ILE A 289 -1.38 -1.57 35.99
CA ILE A 289 -1.06 -2.40 34.82
C ILE A 289 -1.61 -3.83 35.02
N ASN A 290 -2.00 -4.50 33.94
CA ASN A 290 -2.57 -5.84 34.02
C ASN A 290 -1.50 -6.90 34.34
N THR A 291 -1.66 -7.57 35.46
CA THR A 291 -0.87 -8.74 35.89
C THR A 291 -1.74 -9.97 36.12
N GLU A 292 -2.99 -9.95 35.64
CA GLU A 292 -3.91 -11.06 35.83
C GLU A 292 -3.45 -12.30 35.05
N MET A 293 -3.63 -13.44 35.67
CA MET A 293 -3.45 -14.75 35.08
C MET A 293 -4.81 -15.45 35.06
N LYS A 294 -5.33 -15.70 33.86
CA LYS A 294 -6.63 -16.34 33.66
C LYS A 294 -6.46 -17.60 32.83
N LYS A 295 -7.30 -18.59 33.08
CA LYS A 295 -7.40 -19.73 32.18
C LYS A 295 -7.85 -19.20 30.80
N ALA A 296 -7.07 -19.50 29.75
CA ALA A 296 -7.39 -19.11 28.39
C ALA A 296 -8.78 -19.64 28.00
N ASP A 297 -9.66 -18.80 27.49
CA ASP A 297 -10.82 -19.28 26.76
C ASP A 297 -10.40 -19.69 25.33
N GLN A 298 -11.30 -20.34 24.60
CA GLN A 298 -11.01 -20.87 23.25
C GLN A 298 -10.65 -19.77 22.21
N TRP A 299 -10.78 -18.51 22.55
CA TRP A 299 -10.52 -17.34 21.70
C TRP A 299 -9.29 -16.55 22.16
N ALA A 300 -8.71 -16.91 23.30
CA ALA A 300 -7.60 -16.20 23.89
C ALA A 300 -6.24 -16.63 23.31
N TYR A 301 -5.45 -15.66 22.86
CA TYR A 301 -4.04 -15.87 22.48
C TYR A 301 -3.09 -15.91 23.68
N GLY A 302 -3.60 -16.26 24.84
CA GLY A 302 -2.82 -16.43 26.05
C GLY A 302 -3.63 -16.18 27.32
N SER A 303 -3.21 -16.81 28.40
CA SER A 303 -3.81 -16.71 29.73
C SER A 303 -3.18 -15.62 30.60
N ILE A 304 -2.15 -14.94 30.10
CA ILE A 304 -1.36 -13.94 30.81
C ILE A 304 -1.02 -12.77 29.87
N ALA A 305 -1.06 -11.54 30.40
CA ALA A 305 -0.74 -10.34 29.63
C ALA A 305 0.70 -10.37 29.10
N GLN A 306 0.90 -10.06 27.82
CA GLN A 306 2.20 -9.96 27.18
C GLN A 306 2.49 -8.54 26.73
N TYR A 307 3.70 -8.06 26.97
CA TYR A 307 4.13 -6.70 26.67
C TYR A 307 5.31 -6.74 25.72
N ARG A 308 5.15 -6.25 24.47
CA ARG A 308 6.21 -6.36 23.45
C ARG A 308 6.71 -5.02 22.91
N GLN A 309 5.88 -4.00 22.96
CA GLN A 309 6.24 -2.65 22.50
C GLN A 309 6.32 -1.73 23.71
N ILE A 310 7.45 -1.04 23.88
CA ILE A 310 7.67 -0.07 24.93
C ILE A 310 8.30 1.19 24.35
N LEU A 311 7.86 2.36 24.83
CA LEU A 311 8.22 3.67 24.28
C LEU A 311 8.48 4.66 25.41
N THR A 312 9.52 5.47 25.30
CA THR A 312 9.80 6.64 26.14
C THR A 312 10.57 7.68 25.34
N THR A 313 10.86 8.84 25.93
CA THR A 313 11.53 9.97 25.27
C THR A 313 12.63 10.57 26.13
N ASP A 314 13.59 11.25 25.49
CA ASP A 314 14.61 12.05 26.17
C ASP A 314 14.01 13.27 26.87
N LYS A 315 12.95 13.84 26.35
CA LYS A 315 12.26 14.99 26.95
C LYS A 315 11.70 14.67 28.33
N ASN A 316 11.12 13.47 28.50
CA ASN A 316 10.59 13.01 29.78
C ASN A 316 10.82 11.49 29.97
N PRO A 317 12.00 11.08 30.43
CA PRO A 317 12.36 9.67 30.61
C PRO A 317 11.45 8.88 31.57
N LEU A 318 10.74 9.57 32.47
CA LEU A 318 9.81 8.94 33.42
C LEU A 318 8.44 8.64 32.78
N THR A 319 8.10 9.31 31.66
CA THR A 319 6.90 8.96 30.90
C THR A 319 7.22 7.77 30.03
N VAL A 320 6.52 6.67 30.25
CA VAL A 320 6.69 5.42 29.52
C VAL A 320 5.35 4.85 29.09
N TYR A 321 5.29 4.34 27.86
CA TYR A 321 4.14 3.65 27.32
C TYR A 321 4.51 2.20 27.06
N VAL A 322 3.60 1.30 27.36
CA VAL A 322 3.74 -0.12 27.02
C VAL A 322 2.45 -0.67 26.46
N LEU A 323 2.57 -1.53 25.47
CA LEU A 323 1.42 -2.12 24.78
C LEU A 323 1.21 -3.55 25.25
N ASN A 324 0.00 -3.82 25.76
CA ASN A 324 -0.45 -5.19 26.00
C ASN A 324 -0.83 -5.82 24.65
N THR A 325 -0.17 -6.91 24.31
CA THR A 325 -0.34 -7.63 23.04
C THR A 325 -1.13 -8.92 23.20
N SER A 326 -1.64 -9.21 24.40
CA SER A 326 -2.50 -10.35 24.66
C SER A 326 -3.96 -10.04 24.35
N THR A 327 -4.63 -10.90 23.61
CA THR A 327 -6.03 -10.78 23.22
C THR A 327 -7.00 -11.52 24.14
N GLY A 328 -6.49 -12.12 25.22
CA GLY A 328 -7.27 -12.99 26.12
C GLY A 328 -8.06 -12.29 27.23
N PHE A 329 -7.99 -10.96 27.33
CA PHE A 329 -8.58 -10.22 28.43
C PHE A 329 -9.69 -9.30 27.94
N SER A 330 -10.75 -9.15 28.75
CA SER A 330 -11.77 -8.14 28.53
C SER A 330 -11.19 -6.73 28.74
N PRO A 331 -11.71 -5.70 28.06
CA PRO A 331 -11.34 -4.31 28.35
C PRO A 331 -11.49 -3.99 29.87
N PRO A 332 -10.63 -3.08 30.39
CA PRO A 332 -9.65 -2.26 29.69
C PRO A 332 -8.33 -2.97 29.37
N HIS A 333 -8.20 -4.25 29.66
CA HIS A 333 -6.91 -4.96 29.61
C HIS A 333 -6.65 -5.65 28.26
N HIS A 334 -7.60 -5.60 27.33
CA HIS A 334 -7.49 -6.21 26.03
C HIS A 334 -6.87 -5.23 25.02
N GLU A 335 -5.74 -5.62 24.40
CA GLU A 335 -5.07 -4.83 23.33
C GLU A 335 -4.98 -3.33 23.68
N THR A 336 -4.58 -3.00 24.89
CA THR A 336 -4.54 -1.63 25.37
C THR A 336 -3.12 -1.08 25.49
N VAL A 337 -3.00 0.23 25.47
CA VAL A 337 -1.78 0.96 25.82
C VAL A 337 -1.85 1.40 27.26
N TYR A 338 -0.82 1.13 28.03
CA TYR A 338 -0.64 1.67 29.36
C TYR A 338 0.36 2.81 29.32
N ARG A 339 0.07 3.89 30.05
CA ARG A 339 0.94 5.03 30.28
C ARG A 339 1.31 5.12 31.75
N SER A 340 2.61 5.31 32.04
CA SER A 340 3.13 5.71 33.34
C SER A 340 3.84 7.05 33.20
N GLU A 341 3.80 7.90 34.23
CA GLU A 341 4.51 9.19 34.30
C GLU A 341 5.59 9.21 35.39
N ASP A 342 5.75 8.10 36.08
CA ASP A 342 6.63 7.95 37.24
C ASP A 342 7.60 6.75 37.15
N GLY A 343 7.93 6.36 35.92
CA GLY A 343 8.89 5.28 35.67
C GLY A 343 8.36 3.88 35.89
N GLY A 344 7.04 3.68 35.80
CA GLY A 344 6.40 2.37 35.90
C GLY A 344 5.91 2.02 37.31
N ARG A 345 5.82 2.99 38.21
CA ARG A 345 5.26 2.80 39.58
C ARG A 345 3.74 2.81 39.55
N ASN A 346 3.15 3.71 38.77
CA ASN A 346 1.71 3.78 38.54
C ASN A 346 1.43 3.84 37.04
N TRP A 347 0.40 3.10 36.62
CA TRP A 347 -0.01 2.97 35.23
C TRP A 347 -1.49 3.30 35.08
N ARG A 348 -1.84 3.89 33.94
CA ARG A 348 -3.24 4.02 33.50
C ARG A 348 -3.38 3.49 32.07
N ALA A 349 -4.49 2.80 31.80
CA ALA A 349 -4.84 2.43 30.44
C ALA A 349 -5.26 3.67 29.64
N THR A 350 -4.85 3.77 28.38
CA THR A 350 -5.08 4.95 27.53
C THR A 350 -5.63 4.63 26.14
N PHE A 351 -5.88 3.37 25.82
CA PHE A 351 -6.38 2.97 24.49
C PHE A 351 -7.56 2.04 24.65
N PHE A 352 -8.77 2.54 24.35
CA PHE A 352 -10.04 1.84 24.48
C PHE A 352 -10.78 1.90 23.14
N GLN A 353 -10.60 0.90 22.33
CA GLN A 353 -11.17 0.87 20.97
C GLN A 353 -12.54 0.18 20.86
N ASP A 354 -13.09 -0.34 21.93
CA ASP A 354 -14.41 -0.95 21.93
C ASP A 354 -15.48 0.08 22.30
N PRO A 355 -16.37 0.47 21.37
CA PRO A 355 -17.39 1.50 21.60
C PRO A 355 -18.44 1.12 22.64
N ARG A 356 -18.48 -0.14 23.09
CA ARG A 356 -19.39 -0.58 24.17
C ARG A 356 -18.92 -0.15 25.56
N PHE A 357 -17.67 0.32 25.70
CA PHE A 357 -17.13 0.73 26.98
C PHE A 357 -17.24 2.24 27.18
N LYS A 358 -17.54 2.65 28.42
CA LYS A 358 -17.65 4.07 28.81
C LYS A 358 -16.36 4.86 28.52
N GLN A 359 -15.22 4.18 28.60
CA GLN A 359 -13.89 4.76 28.38
C GLN A 359 -13.48 4.85 26.91
N TYR A 360 -14.35 4.46 25.98
CA TYR A 360 -14.06 4.52 24.54
C TYR A 360 -13.50 5.89 24.13
N ASN A 361 -12.28 5.91 23.60
CA ASN A 361 -11.53 7.12 23.27
C ASN A 361 -10.83 7.07 21.91
N VAL A 362 -11.20 6.13 21.06
CA VAL A 362 -10.64 5.95 19.71
C VAL A 362 -11.65 6.35 18.66
N ALA A 363 -11.37 7.36 17.85
CA ALA A 363 -12.24 7.74 16.74
C ALA A 363 -12.47 6.54 15.80
N PRO A 364 -13.73 6.21 15.47
CA PRO A 364 -14.03 5.05 14.66
C PRO A 364 -13.60 5.25 13.21
N ASN A 365 -13.15 4.19 12.58
CA ASN A 365 -13.02 4.06 11.14
C ASN A 365 -14.26 3.36 10.53
N TYR A 366 -14.26 3.16 9.22
CA TYR A 366 -15.36 2.52 8.51
C TYR A 366 -15.64 1.08 9.01
N VAL A 367 -14.60 0.34 9.40
CA VAL A 367 -14.75 -1.03 9.90
C VAL A 367 -15.41 -1.03 11.26
N THR A 368 -14.91 -0.23 12.20
CA THR A 368 -15.48 -0.12 13.57
C THR A 368 -16.92 0.38 13.52
N ALA A 369 -17.20 1.38 12.69
CA ALA A 369 -18.54 1.94 12.51
C ALA A 369 -19.52 0.91 11.93
N SER A 370 -19.09 0.07 11.00
CA SER A 370 -19.96 -0.90 10.33
C SER A 370 -20.13 -2.20 11.11
N THR A 371 -19.12 -2.61 11.88
CA THR A 371 -19.12 -3.92 12.56
C THR A 371 -19.35 -3.84 14.08
N GLY A 372 -19.13 -2.66 14.67
CA GLY A 372 -19.07 -2.48 16.13
C GLY A 372 -17.82 -3.12 16.75
N GLN A 373 -16.82 -3.46 15.96
CA GLN A 373 -15.56 -4.07 16.41
C GLN A 373 -14.40 -3.44 15.63
N SER A 374 -13.26 -3.28 16.30
CA SER A 374 -12.04 -2.88 15.58
C SER A 374 -11.63 -3.93 14.57
N TYR A 375 -10.92 -3.51 13.53
CA TYR A 375 -10.27 -4.44 12.60
C TYR A 375 -9.13 -5.14 13.35
N LYS A 376 -9.34 -6.40 13.70
CA LYS A 376 -8.36 -7.17 14.46
C LYS A 376 -7.19 -7.58 13.57
N GLY A 377 -6.12 -6.83 13.65
CA GLY A 377 -4.80 -7.28 13.22
C GLY A 377 -4.11 -8.09 14.30
N GLY A 378 -4.80 -9.04 14.95
CA GLY A 378 -4.21 -10.08 15.81
C GLY A 378 -3.18 -9.60 16.86
N GLY A 379 -3.60 -8.95 17.91
CA GLY A 379 -2.89 -8.82 19.19
C GLY A 379 -1.68 -7.86 19.20
N THR A 380 -0.58 -8.23 18.59
CA THR A 380 0.65 -7.42 18.63
C THR A 380 0.67 -6.39 17.50
N PRO A 381 0.86 -5.09 17.78
CA PRO A 381 1.11 -4.09 16.73
C PRO A 381 2.34 -4.49 15.90
N PHE A 382 2.27 -4.26 14.61
CA PHE A 382 3.41 -4.46 13.72
C PHE A 382 4.48 -3.40 13.91
N GLY A 383 4.13 -2.28 14.54
CA GLY A 383 5.05 -1.23 14.93
C GLY A 383 4.41 -0.16 15.82
N ALA A 384 5.26 0.55 16.54
CA ALA A 384 4.89 1.71 17.32
C ALA A 384 6.04 2.72 17.34
N ALA A 385 5.70 4.01 17.38
CA ALA A 385 6.68 5.08 17.55
C ALA A 385 6.15 6.19 18.47
N ILE A 386 7.08 6.88 19.11
CA ILE A 386 6.86 8.09 19.91
C ILE A 386 7.77 9.18 19.37
N CYS A 387 7.33 10.42 19.42
CA CYS A 387 8.17 11.57 19.10
C CYS A 387 9.14 11.83 20.29
N SER A 388 10.46 11.82 20.05
CA SER A 388 11.43 12.03 21.13
C SER A 388 11.38 13.44 21.72
N SER A 389 10.95 14.45 20.97
CA SER A 389 10.75 15.82 21.42
C SER A 389 9.35 16.10 21.99
N ASP A 390 8.38 15.19 21.81
CA ASP A 390 7.01 15.35 22.28
C ASP A 390 6.46 14.01 22.79
N PRO A 391 6.48 13.77 24.12
CA PRO A 391 6.08 12.49 24.73
C PRO A 391 4.58 12.18 24.56
N ASP A 392 3.77 13.13 24.14
CA ASP A 392 2.33 12.96 23.98
C ASP A 392 1.92 12.58 22.55
N ARG A 393 2.90 12.52 21.61
CA ARG A 393 2.67 12.10 20.21
C ARG A 393 3.14 10.69 19.96
N LEU A 394 2.19 9.81 19.64
CA LEU A 394 2.43 8.41 19.33
C LEU A 394 1.69 7.96 18.09
N ILE A 395 2.25 6.96 17.41
CA ILE A 395 1.60 6.21 16.35
C ILE A 395 1.75 4.71 16.60
N LEU A 396 0.64 3.99 16.43
CA LEU A 396 0.55 2.53 16.47
C LEU A 396 0.09 2.05 15.10
N VAL A 397 0.68 0.99 14.57
CA VAL A 397 0.33 0.46 13.25
C VAL A 397 0.11 -1.05 13.28
N TRP A 398 -0.96 -1.47 12.60
CA TRP A 398 -1.36 -2.85 12.26
C TRP A 398 -1.76 -2.89 10.77
N SER A 399 -2.94 -3.46 10.49
CA SER A 399 -3.65 -3.24 9.22
C SER A 399 -4.41 -1.92 9.19
N GLN A 400 -4.31 -1.15 10.27
CA GLN A 400 -4.78 0.24 10.42
C GLN A 400 -3.81 0.99 11.34
N SER A 401 -3.81 2.31 11.24
CA SER A 401 -2.98 3.19 12.07
C SER A 401 -3.83 3.95 13.09
N TYR A 402 -3.28 4.11 14.30
CA TYR A 402 -3.90 4.88 15.39
C TYR A 402 -2.90 5.88 15.92
N ILE A 403 -3.33 7.12 16.04
CA ILE A 403 -2.45 8.24 16.37
C ILE A 403 -3.05 9.04 17.53
N THR A 404 -2.21 9.48 18.44
CA THR A 404 -2.55 10.41 19.51
C THR A 404 -1.60 11.59 19.53
N HIS A 405 -2.11 12.77 19.88
CA HIS A 405 -1.35 14.00 20.09
C HIS A 405 -1.45 14.51 21.54
N ASN A 406 -2.09 13.73 22.42
CA ASN A 406 -2.33 14.10 23.80
C ASN A 406 -2.07 12.96 24.79
N GLY A 407 -1.06 12.13 24.50
CA GLY A 407 -0.59 11.07 25.38
C GLY A 407 -1.58 9.94 25.59
N GLY A 408 -2.49 9.72 24.65
CA GLY A 408 -3.47 8.65 24.68
C GLY A 408 -4.80 9.03 25.33
N ASP A 409 -5.06 10.30 25.66
CA ASP A 409 -6.37 10.72 26.15
C ASP A 409 -7.43 10.57 25.04
N THR A 410 -7.05 10.82 23.78
CA THR A 410 -7.83 10.50 22.59
C THR A 410 -6.95 9.95 21.47
N TRP A 411 -7.52 9.09 20.64
CA TRP A 411 -6.88 8.52 19.48
C TRP A 411 -7.73 8.72 18.23
N PHE A 412 -7.09 8.97 17.10
CA PHE A 412 -7.76 9.00 15.81
C PHE A 412 -7.15 7.96 14.86
N ASN A 413 -7.91 7.61 13.83
CA ASN A 413 -7.48 6.67 12.82
C ASN A 413 -6.77 7.43 11.70
N GLY A 414 -5.55 7.03 11.36
CA GLY A 414 -4.76 7.67 10.32
C GLY A 414 -5.10 7.21 8.90
N ASP A 415 -6.02 6.24 8.71
CA ASP A 415 -6.34 5.70 7.38
C ASP A 415 -7.55 6.39 6.75
N THR A 416 -8.61 6.59 7.54
CA THR A 416 -9.88 7.16 7.07
C THR A 416 -10.54 7.98 8.17
N TYR A 417 -11.33 8.96 7.77
CA TYR A 417 -12.23 9.70 8.65
C TYR A 417 -13.63 9.82 8.03
N ALA A 418 -14.63 9.98 8.88
CA ALA A 418 -16.00 10.21 8.41
C ALA A 418 -16.08 11.52 7.60
N ALA A 419 -16.77 11.52 6.48
CA ALA A 419 -16.96 12.73 5.69
C ALA A 419 -17.55 13.86 6.54
N PRO A 420 -17.22 15.14 6.28
CA PRO A 420 -17.71 16.27 7.04
C PRO A 420 -19.24 16.23 7.25
N GLY A 421 -19.71 16.44 8.49
CA GLY A 421 -21.12 16.38 8.85
C GLY A 421 -21.70 14.97 9.02
N GLN A 422 -20.93 13.92 8.79
CA GLN A 422 -21.37 12.53 8.99
C GLN A 422 -21.05 12.06 10.42
N GLN A 423 -22.02 11.38 11.02
CA GLN A 423 -21.77 10.60 12.25
C GLN A 423 -21.34 9.18 11.86
N PRO A 424 -20.25 8.65 12.41
CA PRO A 424 -19.77 7.30 12.13
C PRO A 424 -20.82 6.22 12.49
N LYS A 425 -21.37 5.56 11.48
CA LYS A 425 -22.33 4.45 11.61
C LYS A 425 -22.27 3.58 10.34
N PRO A 426 -22.92 2.40 10.33
CA PRO A 426 -23.06 1.63 9.09
C PRO A 426 -23.67 2.48 7.96
N GLY A 427 -23.06 2.43 6.76
CA GLY A 427 -23.48 3.21 5.61
C GLY A 427 -23.03 4.67 5.57
N SER A 428 -22.26 5.15 6.54
CA SER A 428 -21.64 6.48 6.47
C SER A 428 -20.65 6.60 5.33
N LYS A 429 -20.45 7.83 4.87
CA LYS A 429 -19.42 8.19 3.89
C LYS A 429 -18.08 8.43 4.56
N TRP A 430 -17.02 7.92 3.98
CA TRP A 430 -15.65 7.99 4.49
C TRP A 430 -14.71 8.64 3.48
N VAL A 431 -13.76 9.40 3.98
CA VAL A 431 -12.67 10.00 3.20
C VAL A 431 -11.39 9.25 3.50
N CYS A 432 -10.63 8.92 2.45
CA CYS A 432 -9.29 8.35 2.56
C CYS A 432 -8.28 9.46 2.90
N THR A 433 -7.37 9.19 3.80
CA THR A 433 -6.28 10.11 4.15
C THR A 433 -5.10 10.05 3.17
N GLY A 434 -5.15 9.17 2.17
CA GLY A 434 -4.02 8.90 1.26
C GLY A 434 -3.17 7.70 1.68
N LEU A 435 -3.43 7.09 2.84
CA LEU A 435 -2.75 5.87 3.29
C LEU A 435 -3.36 4.62 2.62
N VAL A 436 -3.16 4.48 1.33
CA VAL A 436 -3.78 3.49 0.46
C VAL A 436 -2.98 2.19 0.41
N VAL A 437 -3.21 1.29 1.35
CA VAL A 437 -2.37 0.10 1.63
C VAL A 437 -3.02 -1.25 1.26
N THR A 438 -3.91 -1.31 0.28
CA THR A 438 -4.58 -2.55 -0.08
C THR A 438 -4.51 -2.88 -1.57
N THR A 439 -4.74 -4.15 -1.91
CA THR A 439 -4.81 -4.64 -3.29
C THR A 439 -6.21 -4.41 -3.87
N THR A 440 -6.25 -4.00 -5.14
CA THR A 440 -7.48 -3.81 -5.90
C THR A 440 -7.44 -4.59 -7.20
N TRP A 441 -8.59 -5.18 -7.56
CA TRP A 441 -8.74 -5.97 -8.78
C TRP A 441 -9.35 -5.17 -9.91
N ASN A 442 -10.44 -4.45 -9.64
CA ASN A 442 -11.14 -3.68 -10.63
C ASN A 442 -11.72 -2.39 -10.05
N TYR A 443 -11.82 -1.39 -10.89
CA TYR A 443 -12.55 -0.16 -10.67
C TYR A 443 -13.69 -0.05 -11.69
N TYR A 444 -14.84 0.41 -11.25
CA TYR A 444 -16.00 0.54 -12.12
C TYR A 444 -16.68 1.88 -11.96
N ILE A 445 -17.13 2.42 -13.06
CA ILE A 445 -18.07 3.55 -13.13
C ILE A 445 -19.41 2.98 -13.55
N ASP A 446 -20.49 3.35 -12.86
CA ASP A 446 -21.84 2.86 -13.14
C ASP A 446 -22.26 3.24 -14.57
N PRO A 447 -22.70 2.29 -15.40
CA PRO A 447 -23.08 2.61 -16.78
C PRO A 447 -24.31 3.52 -16.91
N PHE A 448 -25.09 3.69 -15.82
CA PHE A 448 -26.30 4.53 -15.80
C PHE A 448 -26.09 5.87 -15.10
N GLU A 449 -25.05 6.00 -14.26
CA GLU A 449 -24.78 7.21 -13.50
C GLU A 449 -23.29 7.42 -13.25
N ALA A 450 -22.69 8.39 -13.93
CA ALA A 450 -21.25 8.67 -13.91
C ALA A 450 -20.69 9.06 -12.52
N ASN A 451 -21.50 9.52 -11.58
CA ASN A 451 -21.04 9.83 -10.21
C ASN A 451 -21.00 8.61 -9.30
N ARG A 452 -21.51 7.47 -9.75
CA ARG A 452 -21.50 6.25 -8.94
C ARG A 452 -20.36 5.34 -9.36
N HIS A 453 -19.44 5.11 -8.42
CA HIS A 453 -18.25 4.30 -8.64
C HIS A 453 -18.21 3.12 -7.68
N TYR A 454 -17.48 2.06 -8.07
CA TYR A 454 -17.33 0.84 -7.29
C TYR A 454 -15.91 0.33 -7.32
N ILE A 455 -15.47 -0.26 -6.22
CA ILE A 455 -14.16 -0.88 -6.10
C ILE A 455 -14.29 -2.33 -5.68
N ALA A 456 -13.62 -3.22 -6.43
CA ALA A 456 -13.40 -4.60 -6.09
C ALA A 456 -12.05 -4.75 -5.40
N TYR A 457 -12.09 -4.99 -4.08
CA TYR A 457 -10.91 -5.06 -3.20
C TYR A 457 -10.57 -6.48 -2.79
N THR A 458 -9.31 -6.68 -2.45
CA THR A 458 -8.84 -7.73 -1.53
C THR A 458 -8.96 -7.23 -0.09
N ASP A 459 -9.15 -8.14 0.87
CA ASP A 459 -9.19 -7.99 2.32
C ASP A 459 -10.34 -7.13 2.88
N ILE A 460 -10.74 -6.09 2.19
CA ILE A 460 -11.89 -5.25 2.56
C ILE A 460 -13.10 -5.43 1.63
N GLY A 461 -12.97 -6.28 0.61
CA GLY A 461 -14.03 -6.79 -0.25
C GLY A 461 -14.59 -5.79 -1.24
N PHE A 462 -15.50 -4.92 -0.84
CA PHE A 462 -16.24 -4.04 -1.74
C PHE A 462 -16.52 -2.67 -1.12
N ALA A 463 -16.41 -1.63 -1.93
CA ALA A 463 -16.85 -0.28 -1.57
C ALA A 463 -17.52 0.42 -2.76
N ARG A 464 -18.39 1.40 -2.46
CA ARG A 464 -19.07 2.23 -3.46
C ARG A 464 -18.97 3.70 -3.14
N SER A 465 -18.93 4.53 -4.17
CA SER A 465 -19.03 5.98 -4.09
C SER A 465 -20.29 6.47 -4.80
N LEU A 466 -20.85 7.58 -4.35
CA LEU A 466 -22.02 8.26 -4.94
C LEU A 466 -21.67 9.68 -5.41
N ASP A 467 -20.38 10.04 -5.43
CA ASP A 467 -19.87 11.37 -5.70
C ASP A 467 -18.54 11.35 -6.47
N ALA A 468 -18.46 10.44 -7.45
CA ALA A 468 -17.31 10.26 -8.33
C ALA A 468 -16.00 9.97 -7.60
N GLY A 469 -16.04 9.15 -6.53
CA GLY A 469 -14.86 8.71 -5.81
C GLY A 469 -14.36 9.66 -4.73
N LYS A 470 -15.05 10.78 -4.46
CA LYS A 470 -14.66 11.73 -3.40
C LYS A 470 -14.85 11.16 -2.00
N THR A 471 -15.94 10.42 -1.79
CA THR A 471 -16.22 9.70 -0.56
C THR A 471 -16.67 8.28 -0.85
N TRP A 472 -16.45 7.38 0.12
CA TRP A 472 -16.69 5.97 -0.03
C TRP A 472 -17.58 5.42 1.07
N ILE A 473 -18.51 4.55 0.71
CA ILE A 473 -19.38 3.79 1.59
C ILE A 473 -18.87 2.35 1.58
N TRP A 474 -18.44 1.86 2.74
CA TRP A 474 -18.16 0.45 2.91
C TRP A 474 -19.46 -0.30 3.24
N TRP A 475 -19.54 -1.56 2.91
CA TRP A 475 -20.75 -2.35 3.15
C TRP A 475 -21.04 -2.59 4.65
N ASP A 476 -22.29 -2.82 4.96
CA ASP A 476 -22.75 -3.12 6.31
C ASP A 476 -22.65 -4.64 6.58
N LYS A 477 -22.35 -5.02 7.83
CA LYS A 477 -22.28 -6.43 8.26
C LYS A 477 -23.58 -7.23 8.03
N ASN A 478 -24.72 -6.57 7.93
CA ASN A 478 -26.02 -7.20 7.70
C ASN A 478 -26.36 -7.33 6.21
N THR A 479 -25.62 -6.66 5.33
CA THR A 479 -25.94 -6.54 3.90
C THR A 479 -24.79 -6.96 2.99
N TRP A 480 -23.61 -7.29 3.54
CA TRP A 480 -22.46 -7.71 2.76
C TRP A 480 -22.61 -9.12 2.18
N ALA A 481 -21.77 -9.43 1.18
CA ALA A 481 -21.67 -10.77 0.63
C ALA A 481 -21.20 -11.78 1.71
N PRO A 482 -21.68 -13.04 1.67
CA PRO A 482 -21.23 -14.08 2.60
C PRO A 482 -19.70 -14.31 2.57
N TRP A 483 -19.07 -14.05 1.43
CA TRP A 483 -17.63 -14.19 1.21
C TRP A 483 -17.00 -12.83 0.98
N ARG A 484 -16.62 -12.19 2.05
CA ARG A 484 -16.31 -10.75 2.06
C ARG A 484 -14.82 -10.39 1.98
N ASN A 485 -13.92 -11.38 1.99
CA ASN A 485 -12.49 -11.06 1.94
C ASN A 485 -12.12 -10.37 0.61
N THR A 486 -12.58 -10.94 -0.52
CA THR A 486 -12.25 -10.42 -1.85
C THR A 486 -13.46 -10.36 -2.76
N CYS A 487 -13.68 -9.21 -3.38
CA CYS A 487 -14.46 -9.06 -4.60
C CYS A 487 -13.48 -9.05 -5.79
N TYR A 488 -13.62 -9.98 -6.72
CA TYR A 488 -12.75 -10.03 -7.88
C TYR A 488 -13.30 -9.27 -9.08
N GLU A 489 -14.61 -9.41 -9.36
CA GLU A 489 -15.24 -8.81 -10.52
C GLU A 489 -16.70 -8.50 -10.28
N ILE A 490 -17.22 -7.48 -10.99
CA ILE A 490 -18.62 -7.08 -11.00
C ILE A 490 -19.12 -7.03 -12.46
N ALA A 491 -20.29 -7.59 -12.71
CA ALA A 491 -20.99 -7.48 -13.99
C ALA A 491 -22.31 -6.73 -13.78
N PHE A 492 -22.54 -5.66 -14.55
CA PHE A 492 -23.78 -4.87 -14.50
C PHE A 492 -24.82 -5.46 -15.43
N ASP A 493 -26.09 -5.48 -15.01
CA ASP A 493 -27.20 -5.73 -15.94
C ASP A 493 -27.27 -4.56 -16.93
N PRO A 494 -27.21 -4.80 -18.24
CA PRO A 494 -27.16 -3.72 -19.24
C PRO A 494 -28.46 -2.89 -19.35
N ASP A 495 -29.58 -3.39 -18.81
CA ASP A 495 -30.90 -2.75 -18.95
C ASP A 495 -31.60 -2.47 -17.62
N ILE A 496 -31.01 -2.90 -16.50
CA ILE A 496 -31.63 -2.73 -15.17
C ILE A 496 -30.68 -1.96 -14.26
N PRO A 497 -30.87 -0.65 -14.07
CA PRO A 497 -30.08 0.13 -13.13
C PRO A 497 -30.06 -0.49 -11.74
N GLY A 498 -28.89 -0.51 -11.11
CA GLY A 498 -28.69 -1.04 -9.76
C GLY A 498 -28.62 -2.55 -9.63
N LYS A 499 -28.90 -3.29 -10.69
CA LYS A 499 -28.74 -4.74 -10.73
C LYS A 499 -27.35 -5.12 -11.21
N MET A 500 -26.64 -5.91 -10.40
CA MET A 500 -25.30 -6.38 -10.72
C MET A 500 -25.00 -7.71 -10.05
N TRP A 501 -24.08 -8.46 -10.61
CA TRP A 501 -23.53 -9.69 -10.05
C TRP A 501 -22.07 -9.49 -9.69
N GLY A 502 -21.64 -10.08 -8.58
CA GLY A 502 -20.26 -10.01 -8.11
C GLY A 502 -19.65 -11.38 -7.88
N ALA A 503 -18.39 -11.53 -8.25
CA ALA A 503 -17.57 -12.70 -8.00
C ALA A 503 -16.83 -12.51 -6.67
N PHE A 504 -17.16 -13.30 -5.65
CA PHE A 504 -16.64 -13.16 -4.30
C PHE A 504 -15.90 -14.41 -3.82
N SER A 505 -14.96 -14.20 -2.89
CA SER A 505 -14.17 -15.28 -2.30
C SER A 505 -13.65 -14.92 -0.90
N ASN A 506 -13.41 -15.95 -0.10
CA ASN A 506 -12.58 -15.85 1.12
C ASN A 506 -11.10 -16.21 0.86
N VAL A 507 -10.70 -16.32 -0.41
CA VAL A 507 -9.31 -16.42 -0.86
C VAL A 507 -8.94 -15.13 -1.56
N HIS A 508 -7.84 -14.53 -1.15
CA HIS A 508 -7.30 -13.30 -1.73
C HIS A 508 -6.24 -13.60 -2.79
N ASP A 509 -5.89 -12.59 -3.58
CA ASP A 509 -4.71 -12.54 -4.45
C ASP A 509 -4.57 -13.63 -5.53
N ILE A 510 -5.68 -14.19 -6.01
CA ILE A 510 -5.63 -15.07 -7.19
C ILE A 510 -5.37 -14.18 -8.45
N PRO A 511 -4.38 -14.46 -9.28
CA PRO A 511 -3.54 -15.67 -9.40
C PRO A 511 -2.08 -15.49 -8.92
N ASN A 512 -1.83 -14.91 -7.78
CA ASN A 512 -0.47 -14.69 -7.30
C ASN A 512 0.23 -15.99 -6.86
N ASP A 513 1.56 -15.93 -6.84
CA ASP A 513 2.44 -17.09 -6.66
C ASP A 513 2.15 -17.93 -5.40
N ASN A 514 1.92 -17.25 -4.28
CA ASN A 514 1.60 -17.92 -3.01
C ASN A 514 0.26 -18.65 -3.06
N ILE A 515 -0.70 -18.13 -3.83
CA ILE A 515 -2.09 -18.61 -3.84
C ILE A 515 -2.29 -19.76 -4.84
N ILE A 516 -1.54 -19.78 -5.94
CA ILE A 516 -1.59 -20.89 -6.89
C ILE A 516 -0.87 -22.16 -6.38
N SER A 517 -0.19 -22.09 -5.22
CA SER A 517 0.44 -23.23 -4.57
C SER A 517 -0.60 -24.08 -3.81
N GLU A 518 -0.38 -25.39 -3.74
CA GLU A 518 -1.28 -26.33 -3.04
C GLU A 518 -1.29 -26.14 -1.51
N ARG A 519 -0.32 -25.45 -0.94
CA ARG A 519 -0.19 -25.22 0.50
C ARG A 519 -1.14 -24.16 1.06
N HIS A 520 -1.65 -23.28 0.22
CA HIS A 520 -2.56 -22.21 0.67
C HIS A 520 -4.00 -22.55 0.30
N GLY A 521 -4.74 -22.97 1.32
CA GLY A 521 -6.19 -23.09 1.50
C GLY A 521 -7.14 -22.71 0.35
N HIS A 522 -6.93 -23.24 -0.85
CA HIS A 522 -7.83 -23.06 -2.01
C HIS A 522 -9.25 -23.60 -1.76
N ASN A 523 -9.47 -24.28 -0.65
CA ASN A 523 -10.76 -24.80 -0.23
C ASN A 523 -11.62 -23.80 0.55
N ARG A 524 -11.18 -22.53 0.65
CA ARG A 524 -12.01 -21.50 1.24
C ARG A 524 -13.18 -21.14 0.31
N PRO A 525 -14.36 -20.89 0.87
CA PRO A 525 -15.56 -20.68 0.08
C PRO A 525 -15.54 -19.38 -0.72
N GLY A 526 -16.32 -19.37 -1.78
CA GLY A 526 -16.67 -18.24 -2.62
C GLY A 526 -17.97 -18.50 -3.34
N GLY A 527 -18.38 -17.59 -4.18
CA GLY A 527 -19.61 -17.73 -4.97
C GLY A 527 -19.95 -16.47 -5.74
N VAL A 528 -21.05 -16.53 -6.48
CA VAL A 528 -21.67 -15.37 -7.12
C VAL A 528 -22.71 -14.79 -6.18
N CYS A 529 -22.68 -13.48 -6.01
CA CYS A 529 -23.75 -12.74 -5.33
C CYS A 529 -24.41 -11.76 -6.28
N VAL A 530 -25.66 -11.42 -6.01
CA VAL A 530 -26.41 -10.40 -6.74
C VAL A 530 -26.74 -9.23 -5.81
N SER A 531 -26.60 -8.02 -6.34
CA SER A 531 -27.19 -6.80 -5.80
C SER A 531 -28.29 -6.31 -6.72
N ARG A 532 -29.34 -5.70 -6.15
CA ARG A 532 -30.46 -5.07 -6.88
C ARG A 532 -30.70 -3.62 -6.42
N ASP A 533 -29.73 -3.07 -5.68
CA ASP A 533 -29.80 -1.79 -5.02
C ASP A 533 -28.48 -1.01 -5.09
N PHE A 534 -27.83 -1.08 -6.27
CA PHE A 534 -26.56 -0.38 -6.55
C PHE A 534 -25.44 -0.77 -5.57
N GLY A 535 -25.35 -2.05 -5.21
CA GLY A 535 -24.31 -2.57 -4.31
C GLY A 535 -24.50 -2.23 -2.83
N ALA A 536 -25.71 -1.75 -2.42
CA ALA A 536 -25.99 -1.50 -1.02
C ALA A 536 -26.14 -2.81 -0.23
N SER A 537 -26.69 -3.84 -0.89
CA SER A 537 -26.78 -5.18 -0.32
C SER A 537 -26.43 -6.26 -1.34
N TRP A 538 -25.94 -7.39 -0.84
CA TRP A 538 -25.54 -8.53 -1.63
C TRP A 538 -26.14 -9.82 -1.11
N LYS A 539 -26.70 -10.62 -2.00
CA LYS A 539 -27.27 -11.94 -1.68
C LYS A 539 -26.60 -13.02 -2.53
N SER A 540 -26.27 -14.15 -1.94
CA SER A 540 -25.75 -15.29 -2.68
C SER A 540 -26.81 -15.86 -3.62
N GLU A 541 -26.48 -15.99 -4.89
CA GLU A 541 -27.24 -16.71 -5.92
C GLU A 541 -26.25 -17.62 -6.67
N ALA A 542 -25.84 -18.71 -6.02
CA ALA A 542 -24.77 -19.59 -6.52
C ALA A 542 -25.19 -21.09 -6.50
N LYS A 543 -26.50 -21.39 -6.61
CA LYS A 543 -26.96 -22.79 -6.64
C LYS A 543 -26.34 -23.53 -7.85
N GLY A 544 -25.61 -24.60 -7.57
CA GLY A 544 -24.88 -25.38 -8.57
C GLY A 544 -23.39 -25.06 -8.65
N ILE A 545 -22.94 -23.92 -8.13
CA ILE A 545 -21.51 -23.65 -7.94
C ILE A 545 -21.06 -24.27 -6.61
N PRO A 546 -19.99 -25.07 -6.57
CA PRO A 546 -19.42 -25.56 -5.31
C PRO A 546 -18.86 -24.38 -4.50
N LEU A 547 -18.70 -24.56 -3.19
CA LEU A 547 -18.12 -23.53 -2.30
C LEU A 547 -16.61 -23.38 -2.58
N LYS A 548 -16.28 -22.79 -3.71
CA LYS A 548 -14.92 -22.52 -4.20
C LYS A 548 -14.80 -21.05 -4.56
N PRO A 549 -13.58 -20.49 -4.61
CA PRO A 549 -13.37 -19.11 -5.03
C PRO A 549 -13.95 -18.84 -6.41
N VAL A 550 -14.79 -17.81 -6.54
CA VAL A 550 -15.22 -17.30 -7.85
C VAL A 550 -14.39 -16.05 -8.16
N THR A 551 -13.72 -16.09 -9.30
CA THR A 551 -12.73 -15.06 -9.68
C THR A 551 -13.20 -14.15 -10.81
N SER A 552 -14.32 -14.53 -11.47
CA SER A 552 -14.85 -13.78 -12.60
C SER A 552 -16.33 -14.02 -12.75
N VAL A 553 -17.08 -13.00 -13.18
CA VAL A 553 -18.48 -13.11 -13.59
C VAL A 553 -18.76 -12.14 -14.74
N VAL A 554 -19.36 -12.62 -15.80
CA VAL A 554 -19.75 -11.81 -16.97
C VAL A 554 -21.20 -12.09 -17.36
N VAL A 555 -21.90 -11.08 -17.87
CA VAL A 555 -23.29 -11.16 -18.36
C VAL A 555 -23.29 -11.05 -19.87
N ASP A 556 -24.12 -11.86 -20.55
CA ASP A 556 -24.40 -11.71 -21.97
C ASP A 556 -25.44 -10.59 -22.16
N PRO A 557 -25.06 -9.42 -22.70
CA PRO A 557 -26.00 -8.30 -22.87
C PRO A 557 -27.09 -8.57 -23.86
N ALA A 558 -26.91 -9.53 -24.78
CA ALA A 558 -27.90 -9.91 -25.76
C ALA A 558 -28.94 -10.91 -25.22
N SER A 559 -28.76 -11.43 -24.01
CA SER A 559 -29.70 -12.34 -23.37
C SER A 559 -30.95 -11.62 -22.86
N PRO A 560 -32.10 -12.31 -22.72
CA PRO A 560 -33.35 -11.65 -22.35
C PRO A 560 -33.31 -11.00 -20.98
N LYS A 561 -33.89 -9.80 -20.84
CA LYS A 561 -34.07 -9.12 -19.56
C LYS A 561 -34.88 -10.00 -18.61
N GLY A 562 -34.37 -10.18 -17.36
CA GLY A 562 -35.00 -11.01 -16.34
C GLY A 562 -34.69 -12.51 -16.41
N SER A 563 -34.00 -12.96 -17.49
CA SER A 563 -33.41 -14.31 -17.58
C SER A 563 -32.06 -14.25 -18.26
N ARG A 564 -31.17 -13.41 -17.68
CA ARG A 564 -29.80 -13.20 -18.20
C ARG A 564 -29.02 -14.49 -18.28
N THR A 565 -28.29 -14.64 -19.36
CA THR A 565 -27.22 -15.63 -19.45
C THR A 565 -25.94 -15.04 -18.82
N LEU A 566 -25.36 -15.79 -17.92
CA LEU A 566 -24.17 -15.40 -17.16
C LEU A 566 -23.12 -16.51 -17.25
N TYR A 567 -21.84 -16.12 -17.15
CA TYR A 567 -20.73 -17.06 -17.07
C TYR A 567 -19.86 -16.67 -15.86
N ALA A 568 -19.42 -17.68 -15.09
CA ALA A 568 -18.58 -17.47 -13.92
C ALA A 568 -17.33 -18.34 -13.99
N GLY A 569 -16.17 -17.74 -13.75
CA GLY A 569 -14.91 -18.44 -13.57
C GLY A 569 -14.79 -18.91 -12.13
N VAL A 570 -14.78 -20.22 -11.91
CA VAL A 570 -14.65 -20.84 -10.59
C VAL A 570 -13.26 -21.49 -10.50
N PHE A 571 -12.46 -20.98 -9.59
CA PHE A 571 -11.08 -21.39 -9.41
C PHE A 571 -10.99 -22.87 -9.00
N MET A 572 -10.21 -23.65 -9.72
CA MET A 572 -10.03 -25.10 -9.58
C MET A 572 -11.21 -25.97 -10.06
N GLU A 573 -12.27 -25.38 -10.64
CA GLU A 573 -13.45 -26.12 -11.11
C GLU A 573 -13.69 -25.95 -12.62
N GLY A 574 -13.57 -24.72 -13.14
CA GLY A 574 -13.83 -24.41 -14.54
C GLY A 574 -14.75 -23.21 -14.73
N VAL A 575 -15.45 -23.17 -15.86
CA VAL A 575 -16.44 -22.14 -16.18
C VAL A 575 -17.84 -22.67 -15.92
N TYR A 576 -18.67 -21.90 -15.23
CA TYR A 576 -20.09 -22.20 -15.00
C TYR A 576 -20.96 -21.25 -15.80
N LYS A 577 -22.09 -21.76 -16.30
CA LYS A 577 -23.10 -21.03 -17.07
C LYS A 577 -24.42 -21.01 -16.32
N SER A 578 -25.09 -19.88 -16.30
CA SER A 578 -26.48 -19.70 -15.90
C SER A 578 -27.27 -19.15 -17.07
N THR A 579 -28.54 -19.55 -17.20
CA THR A 579 -29.51 -18.99 -18.18
C THR A 579 -30.77 -18.48 -17.51
N ASP A 580 -30.77 -18.37 -16.21
CA ASP A 580 -31.94 -18.02 -15.39
C ASP A 580 -31.61 -16.85 -14.43
N ASP A 581 -30.79 -15.89 -14.90
CA ASP A 581 -30.48 -14.69 -14.15
C ASP A 581 -29.51 -14.93 -12.95
N GLY A 582 -28.71 -16.01 -13.02
CA GLY A 582 -27.75 -16.37 -11.97
C GLY A 582 -28.32 -17.24 -10.85
N LYS A 583 -29.58 -17.68 -10.95
CA LYS A 583 -30.24 -18.48 -9.91
C LYS A 583 -29.67 -19.90 -9.83
N THR A 584 -29.45 -20.53 -11.01
CA THR A 584 -28.84 -21.86 -11.09
C THR A 584 -27.68 -21.88 -12.11
N TRP A 585 -26.69 -22.72 -11.84
CA TRP A 585 -25.44 -22.77 -12.57
C TRP A 585 -25.06 -24.19 -12.95
N THR A 586 -24.55 -24.36 -14.17
CA THR A 586 -24.09 -25.64 -14.72
C THR A 586 -22.63 -25.54 -15.17
N LEU A 587 -21.82 -26.50 -14.82
CA LEU A 587 -20.40 -26.58 -15.21
C LEU A 587 -20.26 -26.81 -16.73
N LYS A 588 -19.42 -26.02 -17.39
CA LYS A 588 -19.08 -26.05 -18.81
C LYS A 588 -17.57 -26.11 -19.00
N LYS A 589 -17.03 -27.33 -19.07
CA LYS A 589 -15.58 -27.55 -19.11
C LYS A 589 -15.08 -28.44 -20.28
N GLN A 590 -15.93 -28.80 -21.21
CA GLN A 590 -15.49 -29.66 -22.31
C GLN A 590 -14.45 -28.95 -23.18
N GLY A 591 -13.23 -29.50 -23.23
CA GLY A 591 -12.08 -28.90 -23.92
C GLY A 591 -11.35 -27.80 -23.14
N LEU A 592 -11.83 -27.43 -21.93
CA LEU A 592 -11.21 -26.42 -21.09
C LEU A 592 -10.15 -27.02 -20.17
N GLY A 593 -8.94 -26.48 -20.20
CA GLY A 593 -7.89 -26.80 -19.23
C GLY A 593 -7.38 -28.23 -19.31
N ASP A 594 -7.01 -28.73 -18.15
CA ASP A 594 -6.57 -30.11 -17.91
C ASP A 594 -7.20 -30.57 -16.58
N PRO A 595 -7.61 -31.84 -16.43
CA PRO A 595 -8.15 -32.33 -15.16
C PRO A 595 -7.25 -32.06 -13.93
N LYS A 596 -5.94 -31.96 -14.14
CA LYS A 596 -4.97 -31.62 -13.08
C LYS A 596 -4.89 -30.13 -12.80
N ASN A 597 -5.41 -29.28 -13.68
CA ASN A 597 -5.33 -27.82 -13.53
C ASN A 597 -6.52 -27.09 -14.18
N MET A 598 -7.53 -26.79 -13.38
CA MET A 598 -8.74 -26.02 -13.75
C MET A 598 -8.76 -24.64 -13.08
N ARG A 599 -7.61 -24.01 -12.92
CA ARG A 599 -7.47 -22.70 -12.22
C ARG A 599 -7.89 -21.53 -13.10
N VAL A 600 -9.19 -21.45 -13.41
CA VAL A 600 -9.74 -20.31 -14.14
C VAL A 600 -9.60 -19.06 -13.28
N SER A 601 -8.85 -18.07 -13.75
CA SER A 601 -8.64 -16.81 -13.03
C SER A 601 -9.44 -15.64 -13.62
N ARG A 602 -9.83 -15.70 -14.90
CA ARG A 602 -10.69 -14.69 -15.54
C ARG A 602 -11.46 -15.25 -16.73
N VAL A 603 -12.65 -14.70 -16.94
CA VAL A 603 -13.51 -14.93 -18.12
C VAL A 603 -13.83 -13.57 -18.75
N ILE A 604 -13.84 -13.48 -20.08
CA ILE A 604 -14.29 -12.30 -20.84
C ILE A 604 -15.29 -12.76 -21.89
N LEU A 605 -16.39 -12.03 -22.03
CA LEU A 605 -17.34 -12.16 -23.12
C LEU A 605 -17.14 -10.98 -24.08
N HIS A 606 -16.71 -11.27 -25.30
CA HIS A 606 -16.58 -10.27 -26.35
C HIS A 606 -17.95 -9.94 -26.99
N LYS A 607 -18.09 -8.78 -27.59
CA LYS A 607 -19.36 -8.31 -28.22
C LYS A 607 -19.89 -9.21 -29.33
N ASP A 608 -19.05 -9.98 -30.01
CA ASP A 608 -19.44 -11.01 -30.99
C ASP A 608 -19.88 -12.34 -30.35
N ARG A 609 -19.99 -12.35 -29.00
CA ARG A 609 -20.37 -13.50 -28.17
C ARG A 609 -19.29 -14.60 -28.05
N THR A 610 -18.09 -14.37 -28.54
CA THR A 610 -16.95 -15.24 -28.24
C THR A 610 -16.58 -15.11 -26.77
N LEU A 611 -16.55 -16.21 -26.05
CA LEU A 611 -16.05 -16.29 -24.68
C LEU A 611 -14.56 -16.62 -24.66
N PHE A 612 -13.85 -16.03 -23.74
CA PHE A 612 -12.47 -16.33 -23.44
C PHE A 612 -12.31 -16.63 -21.96
N ALA A 613 -11.45 -17.61 -21.65
CA ALA A 613 -11.08 -17.95 -20.27
C ALA A 613 -9.58 -18.17 -20.17
N ILE A 614 -8.96 -17.61 -19.12
CA ILE A 614 -7.55 -17.85 -18.84
C ILE A 614 -7.40 -18.82 -17.67
N ILE A 615 -6.59 -19.84 -17.86
CA ILE A 615 -6.19 -20.77 -16.81
C ILE A 615 -4.78 -20.43 -16.37
N CYS A 616 -4.65 -20.03 -15.11
CA CYS A 616 -3.35 -19.68 -14.54
C CYS A 616 -2.54 -20.93 -14.15
N ALA A 617 -1.26 -20.73 -13.90
CA ALA A 617 -0.34 -21.81 -13.52
C ALA A 617 -0.78 -22.50 -12.22
N LYS A 618 -0.32 -23.74 -12.06
CA LYS A 618 -0.34 -24.50 -10.81
C LYS A 618 1.09 -24.61 -10.28
N ARG A 619 1.26 -24.48 -8.96
CA ARG A 619 2.52 -24.70 -8.28
C ARG A 619 2.32 -25.73 -7.16
N PRO A 620 2.98 -26.87 -7.17
CA PRO A 620 2.78 -27.92 -6.13
C PRO A 620 3.16 -27.44 -4.73
N ALA A 621 4.19 -26.60 -4.63
CA ALA A 621 4.58 -25.94 -3.39
C ALA A 621 5.32 -24.64 -3.70
N ARG A 622 5.42 -23.75 -2.70
CA ARG A 622 6.20 -22.52 -2.84
C ARG A 622 7.65 -22.84 -3.20
N GLY A 623 8.18 -22.17 -4.22
CA GLY A 623 9.55 -22.40 -4.70
C GLY A 623 9.71 -23.60 -5.66
N GLN A 624 8.68 -24.42 -5.84
CA GLN A 624 8.70 -25.50 -6.83
C GLN A 624 8.39 -24.97 -8.23
N PRO A 625 8.82 -25.65 -9.31
CA PRO A 625 8.50 -25.30 -10.68
C PRO A 625 6.98 -25.18 -10.90
N LEU A 626 6.58 -24.28 -11.78
CA LEU A 626 5.19 -24.19 -12.24
C LEU A 626 4.88 -25.38 -13.15
N MET A 627 3.66 -25.91 -13.00
CA MET A 627 3.14 -26.94 -13.90
C MET A 627 2.42 -26.28 -15.07
N SER A 628 2.67 -26.77 -16.27
CA SER A 628 2.13 -26.21 -17.52
C SER A 628 0.87 -26.89 -18.02
N GLU A 629 0.43 -27.99 -17.38
CA GLU A 629 -0.78 -28.69 -17.76
C GLU A 629 -1.98 -27.77 -17.67
N GLY A 630 -2.74 -27.67 -18.75
CA GLY A 630 -3.95 -26.84 -18.86
C GLY A 630 -3.71 -25.33 -18.83
N VAL A 631 -2.47 -24.86 -18.60
CA VAL A 631 -2.19 -23.40 -18.56
C VAL A 631 -2.37 -22.79 -19.92
N GLY A 632 -3.06 -21.62 -19.99
CA GLY A 632 -3.21 -20.85 -21.19
C GLY A 632 -4.55 -20.12 -21.35
N LEU A 633 -4.74 -19.62 -22.55
CA LEU A 633 -5.97 -18.93 -22.98
C LEU A 633 -6.84 -19.89 -23.79
N TYR A 634 -8.09 -19.92 -23.46
CA TYR A 634 -9.12 -20.74 -24.13
C TYR A 634 -10.23 -19.85 -24.67
N ARG A 635 -10.88 -20.28 -25.75
CA ARG A 635 -12.09 -19.62 -26.25
C ARG A 635 -13.21 -20.61 -26.52
N SER A 636 -14.44 -20.12 -26.47
CA SER A 636 -15.67 -20.80 -26.87
C SER A 636 -16.48 -19.89 -27.78
N ARG A 637 -17.07 -20.47 -28.85
CA ARG A 637 -17.95 -19.77 -29.77
C ARG A 637 -19.39 -20.28 -29.72
N ASP A 638 -19.67 -21.24 -28.88
CA ASP A 638 -20.95 -21.93 -28.73
C ASP A 638 -21.62 -21.71 -27.38
N GLY A 639 -21.25 -20.60 -26.70
CA GLY A 639 -21.79 -20.25 -25.39
C GLY A 639 -21.32 -21.15 -24.27
N ALA A 640 -20.03 -21.47 -24.24
CA ALA A 640 -19.29 -22.28 -23.30
C ALA A 640 -19.58 -23.79 -23.39
N GLU A 641 -20.27 -24.30 -24.39
CA GLU A 641 -20.53 -25.74 -24.53
C GLU A 641 -19.21 -26.48 -24.80
N THR A 642 -18.36 -25.92 -25.71
CA THR A 642 -17.01 -26.44 -25.98
C THR A 642 -15.94 -25.34 -25.93
N TRP A 643 -14.71 -25.71 -25.57
CA TRP A 643 -13.56 -24.82 -25.46
C TRP A 643 -12.41 -25.34 -26.33
N GLU A 644 -11.70 -24.42 -26.97
CA GLU A 644 -10.45 -24.67 -27.68
C GLU A 644 -9.31 -23.81 -27.14
N LYS A 645 -8.10 -24.38 -27.06
CA LYS A 645 -6.90 -23.66 -26.60
C LYS A 645 -6.41 -22.71 -27.69
N VAL A 646 -6.37 -21.41 -27.38
CA VAL A 646 -5.97 -20.35 -28.32
C VAL A 646 -4.46 -20.25 -28.48
N ASN A 647 -3.69 -20.55 -27.45
CA ASN A 647 -2.22 -20.43 -27.47
C ASN A 647 -1.51 -21.78 -27.68
N ALA A 648 -2.04 -22.67 -28.54
CA ALA A 648 -1.41 -23.97 -28.80
C ALA A 648 -0.01 -23.83 -29.45
N SER A 649 0.20 -22.79 -30.24
CA SER A 649 1.50 -22.49 -30.86
C SER A 649 2.52 -21.85 -29.93
N ARG A 650 2.11 -21.39 -28.73
CA ARG A 650 3.01 -20.77 -27.75
C ARG A 650 2.61 -21.13 -26.32
N LEU A 651 3.55 -21.72 -25.60
CA LEU A 651 3.37 -21.99 -24.17
C LEU A 651 3.53 -20.72 -23.34
N PHE A 652 2.47 -20.38 -22.57
CA PHE A 652 2.54 -19.39 -21.51
C PHE A 652 2.74 -20.13 -20.18
N LEU A 653 3.89 -19.93 -19.54
CA LEU A 653 4.18 -20.62 -18.28
C LEU A 653 3.43 -19.98 -17.09
N TYR A 654 3.33 -18.66 -17.05
CA TYR A 654 2.68 -17.96 -15.95
C TYR A 654 1.83 -16.76 -16.43
N PRO A 655 0.76 -17.02 -17.22
CA PRO A 655 -0.13 -15.94 -17.66
C PRO A 655 -0.88 -15.37 -16.45
N LYS A 656 -1.07 -14.04 -16.43
CA LYS A 656 -1.72 -13.30 -15.35
C LYS A 656 -3.08 -12.76 -15.76
N ASP A 657 -3.12 -12.01 -16.85
CA ASP A 657 -4.32 -11.39 -17.34
C ASP A 657 -4.28 -11.27 -18.89
N PHE A 658 -5.43 -10.99 -19.48
CA PHE A 658 -5.56 -10.80 -20.90
C PHE A 658 -6.64 -9.76 -21.23
N SER A 659 -6.57 -9.22 -22.42
CA SER A 659 -7.64 -8.40 -23.00
C SER A 659 -7.85 -8.74 -24.46
N VAL A 660 -9.07 -8.51 -24.94
CA VAL A 660 -9.50 -8.73 -26.32
C VAL A 660 -9.80 -7.36 -26.93
N HIS A 661 -9.36 -7.14 -28.18
CA HIS A 661 -9.62 -5.88 -28.86
C HIS A 661 -11.13 -5.63 -29.00
N PRO A 662 -11.63 -4.44 -28.70
CA PRO A 662 -13.08 -4.17 -28.63
C PRO A 662 -13.84 -4.53 -29.89
N ASP A 663 -13.22 -4.43 -31.07
CA ASP A 663 -13.85 -4.62 -32.37
C ASP A 663 -13.46 -5.92 -33.08
N ASN A 664 -12.48 -6.67 -32.58
CA ASN A 664 -11.97 -7.86 -33.25
C ASN A 664 -11.51 -8.92 -32.25
N SER A 665 -12.29 -9.96 -32.06
CA SER A 665 -11.98 -11.06 -31.14
C SER A 665 -10.76 -11.90 -31.51
N ASN A 666 -10.16 -11.71 -32.70
CA ASN A 666 -8.91 -12.35 -33.10
C ASN A 666 -7.66 -11.57 -32.64
N ILE A 667 -7.82 -10.30 -32.19
CA ILE A 667 -6.72 -9.51 -31.67
C ILE A 667 -6.75 -9.57 -30.15
N ILE A 668 -5.74 -10.21 -29.56
CA ILE A 668 -5.71 -10.50 -28.12
C ILE A 668 -4.33 -10.12 -27.55
N LEU A 669 -4.34 -9.60 -26.35
CA LEU A 669 -3.15 -9.36 -25.54
C LEU A 669 -3.13 -10.29 -24.34
N VAL A 670 -1.97 -10.88 -24.04
CA VAL A 670 -1.76 -11.71 -22.83
C VAL A 670 -0.53 -11.20 -22.10
N GLY A 671 -0.72 -10.80 -20.86
CA GLY A 671 0.38 -10.52 -19.92
C GLY A 671 0.83 -11.80 -19.23
N THR A 672 2.12 -12.04 -19.20
CA THR A 672 2.70 -13.21 -18.54
C THR A 672 3.92 -12.83 -17.72
N CYS A 673 4.10 -13.50 -16.59
CA CYS A 673 5.24 -13.36 -15.73
C CYS A 673 6.30 -14.42 -16.05
N ASP A 674 7.55 -14.08 -15.76
CA ASP A 674 8.65 -15.03 -15.73
C ASP A 674 8.46 -15.96 -14.50
N ALA A 675 8.29 -17.23 -14.77
CA ALA A 675 7.95 -18.23 -13.77
C ALA A 675 9.03 -18.39 -12.68
N ASN A 676 10.29 -18.24 -13.03
CA ASN A 676 11.44 -18.47 -12.17
C ASN A 676 12.37 -17.25 -12.06
N ARG A 677 11.97 -16.10 -12.63
CA ARG A 677 12.79 -14.89 -12.77
C ARG A 677 14.11 -15.10 -13.55
N GLN A 678 14.21 -16.18 -14.29
CA GLN A 678 15.39 -16.61 -15.04
C GLN A 678 15.07 -17.19 -16.41
N ASP A 679 13.82 -17.63 -16.66
CA ASP A 679 13.41 -18.30 -17.90
C ASP A 679 13.00 -17.32 -19.02
N ARG A 680 12.94 -16.03 -18.75
CA ARG A 680 12.57 -14.96 -19.67
C ARG A 680 11.22 -15.17 -20.38
N SER A 681 10.31 -15.96 -19.79
CA SER A 681 8.98 -16.24 -20.36
C SER A 681 7.98 -15.08 -20.16
N GLY A 682 8.32 -14.11 -19.32
CA GLY A 682 7.52 -12.93 -19.06
C GLY A 682 7.45 -11.98 -20.25
N GLY A 683 6.43 -11.10 -20.27
CA GLY A 683 6.24 -10.09 -21.28
C GLY A 683 4.80 -9.89 -21.69
N LEU A 684 4.55 -8.92 -22.58
CA LEU A 684 3.25 -8.70 -23.21
C LEU A 684 3.24 -9.33 -24.60
N TYR A 685 2.38 -10.32 -24.79
CA TYR A 685 2.21 -11.03 -26.06
C TYR A 685 0.94 -10.61 -26.74
N ARG A 686 1.01 -10.50 -28.07
CA ARG A 686 -0.09 -10.13 -28.97
C ARG A 686 -0.28 -11.16 -30.06
N THR A 687 -1.52 -11.47 -30.38
CA THR A 687 -1.96 -12.16 -31.61
C THR A 687 -2.89 -11.25 -32.39
N GLU A 688 -2.89 -11.40 -33.72
CA GLU A 688 -3.81 -10.74 -34.66
C GLU A 688 -4.64 -11.74 -35.48
N ASP A 689 -4.36 -13.02 -35.34
CA ASP A 689 -4.92 -14.12 -36.12
C ASP A 689 -5.70 -15.16 -35.28
N GLY A 690 -6.16 -14.72 -34.11
CA GLY A 690 -6.92 -15.57 -33.21
C GLY A 690 -6.09 -16.63 -32.51
N GLY A 691 -4.80 -16.37 -32.30
CA GLY A 691 -3.90 -17.21 -31.53
C GLY A 691 -3.10 -18.23 -32.34
N LYS A 692 -3.13 -18.18 -33.66
CA LYS A 692 -2.30 -19.04 -34.52
C LYS A 692 -0.82 -18.65 -34.39
N THR A 693 -0.56 -17.33 -34.32
CA THR A 693 0.78 -16.76 -34.07
C THR A 693 0.75 -15.77 -32.92
N TRP A 694 1.88 -15.66 -32.21
CA TRP A 694 2.06 -14.74 -31.08
C TRP A 694 3.38 -14.00 -31.16
N GLN A 695 3.36 -12.70 -30.96
CA GLN A 695 4.52 -11.84 -30.91
C GLN A 695 4.65 -11.20 -29.53
N CYS A 696 5.85 -11.18 -28.96
CA CYS A 696 6.12 -10.34 -27.80
C CYS A 696 6.28 -8.90 -28.27
N ILE A 697 5.40 -8.02 -27.80
CA ILE A 697 5.37 -6.61 -28.16
C ILE A 697 5.91 -5.70 -27.06
N GLY A 698 6.18 -6.23 -25.87
CA GLY A 698 6.71 -5.42 -24.77
C GLY A 698 7.32 -6.21 -23.64
N ARG A 699 8.50 -5.73 -23.21
CA ARG A 699 9.17 -6.12 -21.96
C ARG A 699 9.39 -7.62 -21.80
N GLU A 700 9.96 -8.26 -22.80
CA GLU A 700 10.36 -9.67 -22.73
C GLU A 700 11.19 -9.96 -21.48
N GLY A 701 10.88 -11.06 -20.79
CA GLY A 701 11.52 -11.46 -19.55
C GLY A 701 11.12 -10.63 -18.33
N ARG A 702 10.07 -9.79 -18.43
CA ARG A 702 9.59 -8.96 -17.30
C ARG A 702 8.25 -9.47 -16.75
N GLN A 703 7.98 -9.11 -15.49
CA GLN A 703 6.76 -9.51 -14.76
C GLN A 703 5.56 -8.69 -15.25
N THR A 704 4.97 -9.08 -16.39
CA THR A 704 3.85 -8.36 -17.01
C THR A 704 2.52 -8.93 -16.51
N PHE A 705 1.68 -8.06 -15.93
CA PHE A 705 0.34 -8.46 -15.51
C PHE A 705 -0.61 -8.53 -16.73
N GLY A 706 -0.73 -7.45 -17.48
CA GLY A 706 -1.62 -7.39 -18.63
C GLY A 706 -1.27 -6.29 -19.63
N GLY A 707 -2.08 -6.26 -20.70
CA GLY A 707 -2.11 -5.20 -21.68
C GLY A 707 -3.55 -4.82 -21.97
N TYR A 708 -3.85 -3.52 -22.11
CA TYR A 708 -5.21 -3.00 -22.21
C TYR A 708 -5.31 -2.04 -23.39
N PHE A 709 -6.24 -2.31 -24.32
CA PHE A 709 -6.50 -1.42 -25.43
C PHE A 709 -7.22 -0.16 -24.95
N HIS A 710 -6.83 1.00 -25.51
CA HIS A 710 -7.64 2.20 -25.34
C HIS A 710 -8.93 2.07 -26.14
N PRO A 711 -10.11 2.35 -25.56
CA PRO A 711 -11.39 2.07 -26.20
C PRO A 711 -11.64 2.90 -27.46
N LYS A 712 -11.08 4.10 -27.59
CA LYS A 712 -11.31 5.05 -28.69
C LYS A 712 -10.06 5.34 -29.53
N ARG A 713 -8.83 5.18 -29.01
CA ARG A 713 -7.59 5.57 -29.68
C ARG A 713 -6.90 4.36 -30.30
N LYS A 714 -7.00 4.21 -31.61
CA LYS A 714 -6.43 3.09 -32.34
C LYS A 714 -4.90 3.01 -32.15
N GLY A 715 -4.39 1.80 -31.89
CA GLY A 715 -2.97 1.54 -31.69
C GLY A 715 -2.45 1.87 -30.29
N TRP A 716 -3.27 2.45 -29.41
CA TRP A 716 -2.92 2.71 -28.04
C TRP A 716 -3.14 1.47 -27.18
N ILE A 717 -2.08 1.05 -26.49
CA ILE A 717 -2.08 -0.08 -25.56
C ILE A 717 -1.35 0.34 -24.31
N TYR A 718 -1.92 0.03 -23.15
CA TYR A 718 -1.31 0.20 -21.85
C TYR A 718 -0.81 -1.15 -21.35
N MET A 719 0.47 -1.22 -21.00
CA MET A 719 1.09 -2.42 -20.42
C MET A 719 1.35 -2.19 -18.94
N THR A 720 0.97 -3.18 -18.14
CA THR A 720 1.10 -3.14 -16.68
C THR A 720 2.09 -4.19 -16.19
N LEU A 721 3.00 -3.78 -15.29
CA LEU A 721 4.01 -4.64 -14.70
C LEU A 721 3.75 -4.83 -13.20
N THR A 722 3.99 -6.04 -12.69
CA THR A 722 3.75 -6.43 -11.28
C THR A 722 5.05 -6.58 -10.49
N GLU A 723 6.13 -6.03 -10.95
CA GLU A 723 7.39 -6.08 -10.25
C GLU A 723 7.76 -4.71 -9.69
N GLY A 724 8.50 -4.72 -8.61
CA GLY A 724 9.03 -3.49 -8.07
C GLY A 724 10.45 -3.18 -8.50
N ALA A 725 10.89 -3.71 -9.64
CA ALA A 725 12.22 -3.44 -10.19
C ALA A 725 12.22 -2.10 -10.96
N PRO A 726 13.37 -1.47 -11.19
CA PRO A 726 13.47 -0.31 -12.08
C PRO A 726 12.86 -0.60 -13.44
N GLY A 727 12.02 0.32 -13.92
CA GLY A 727 11.27 0.17 -15.17
C GLY A 727 10.01 -0.68 -15.07
N ALA A 728 9.54 -1.02 -13.85
CA ALA A 728 8.19 -1.52 -13.60
C ALA A 728 7.13 -0.40 -13.71
N GLY A 729 5.87 -0.72 -13.47
CA GLY A 729 4.78 0.24 -13.50
C GLY A 729 3.96 0.23 -14.76
N LEU A 730 3.46 1.38 -15.16
CA LEU A 730 2.56 1.56 -16.30
C LEU A 730 3.32 2.11 -17.51
N TRP A 731 3.03 1.57 -18.68
CA TRP A 731 3.65 1.95 -19.95
C TRP A 731 2.59 2.14 -21.03
N LEU A 732 2.77 3.11 -21.91
CA LEU A 732 1.92 3.38 -23.06
C LEU A 732 2.69 3.15 -24.36
N THR A 733 2.06 2.48 -25.32
CA THR A 733 2.41 2.54 -26.74
C THR A 733 1.30 3.23 -27.52
N ARG A 734 1.65 4.04 -28.51
CA ARG A 734 0.71 4.67 -29.44
C ARG A 734 0.72 4.05 -30.84
N ASP A 735 1.63 3.10 -31.05
CA ASP A 735 1.93 2.48 -32.34
C ASP A 735 1.84 0.95 -32.33
N SER A 736 0.94 0.42 -31.51
CA SER A 736 0.65 -1.01 -31.38
C SER A 736 1.80 -1.86 -30.85
N GLY A 737 2.71 -1.29 -30.06
CA GLY A 737 3.78 -2.01 -29.37
C GLY A 737 5.17 -1.85 -30.01
N LYS A 738 5.34 -0.96 -30.99
CA LYS A 738 6.66 -0.69 -31.58
C LYS A 738 7.52 0.17 -30.66
N THR A 739 6.92 1.19 -30.04
CA THR A 739 7.60 2.07 -29.05
C THR A 739 6.79 2.16 -27.76
N TRP A 740 7.47 2.41 -26.64
CA TRP A 740 6.86 2.44 -25.32
C TRP A 740 7.37 3.61 -24.47
N GLU A 741 6.45 4.29 -23.80
CA GLU A 741 6.69 5.41 -22.90
C GLU A 741 6.20 5.09 -21.49
N ALA A 742 6.98 5.40 -20.45
CA ALA A 742 6.65 5.08 -19.06
C ALA A 742 5.91 6.22 -18.35
N PHE A 743 5.01 5.88 -17.44
CA PHE A 743 4.40 6.81 -16.49
C PHE A 743 5.30 6.93 -15.25
N ASN A 744 6.32 7.79 -15.31
CA ASN A 744 7.30 7.96 -14.24
C ASN A 744 6.73 8.72 -13.03
N ASP A 745 5.68 9.49 -13.23
CA ASP A 745 4.97 10.30 -12.23
C ASP A 745 3.93 9.49 -11.43
N LEU A 746 3.55 8.29 -11.87
CA LEU A 746 2.71 7.38 -11.08
C LEU A 746 3.50 6.88 -9.86
N PRO A 747 3.09 7.16 -8.62
CA PRO A 747 3.89 6.87 -7.44
C PRO A 747 4.13 5.38 -7.17
N PHE A 748 3.26 4.51 -7.65
CA PHE A 748 3.31 3.06 -7.40
C PHE A 748 3.62 2.27 -8.67
N SER A 749 4.39 1.20 -8.56
CA SER A 749 4.88 0.46 -9.73
C SER A 749 4.41 -1.00 -9.84
N ASN A 750 3.57 -1.46 -8.91
CA ASN A 750 3.01 -2.82 -8.96
C ASN A 750 1.57 -2.75 -9.47
N ILE A 751 1.41 -2.72 -10.79
CA ILE A 751 0.16 -2.34 -11.46
C ILE A 751 -0.59 -3.57 -11.94
N HIS A 752 -1.93 -3.58 -11.75
CA HIS A 752 -2.84 -4.59 -12.26
C HIS A 752 -3.53 -4.15 -13.54
N ARG A 753 -4.60 -3.35 -13.44
CA ARG A 753 -5.50 -3.03 -14.54
C ARG A 753 -5.70 -1.54 -14.75
N VAL A 754 -6.16 -1.19 -15.94
CA VAL A 754 -6.54 0.16 -16.34
C VAL A 754 -8.02 0.20 -16.63
N THR A 755 -8.73 1.19 -16.10
CA THR A 755 -10.13 1.51 -16.42
C THR A 755 -10.19 2.95 -16.91
N PHE A 756 -10.71 3.15 -18.12
CA PHE A 756 -10.84 4.50 -18.69
C PHE A 756 -12.11 5.16 -18.20
N ASP A 757 -12.04 6.46 -17.95
CA ASP A 757 -13.22 7.24 -17.60
C ASP A 757 -14.08 7.46 -18.85
N PRO A 758 -15.33 7.01 -18.87
CA PRO A 758 -16.20 7.20 -20.04
C PRO A 758 -16.63 8.66 -20.24
N SER A 759 -16.56 9.49 -19.18
CA SER A 759 -16.93 10.91 -19.16
C SER A 759 -15.76 11.85 -19.45
N ASP A 760 -14.51 11.41 -19.22
CA ASP A 760 -13.30 12.17 -19.50
C ASP A 760 -12.26 11.28 -20.21
N GLU A 761 -12.11 11.46 -21.51
CA GLU A 761 -11.16 10.68 -22.32
C GLU A 761 -9.67 10.96 -22.02
N ASN A 762 -9.36 11.92 -21.16
CA ASN A 762 -8.01 12.27 -20.74
C ASN A 762 -7.64 11.71 -19.38
N SER A 763 -8.58 11.04 -18.72
CA SER A 763 -8.35 10.44 -17.41
C SER A 763 -8.62 8.93 -17.37
N MET A 764 -7.98 8.25 -16.42
CA MET A 764 -8.13 6.82 -16.19
C MET A 764 -7.90 6.48 -14.72
N TYR A 765 -8.36 5.31 -14.35
CA TYR A 765 -8.13 4.68 -13.06
C TYR A 765 -7.21 3.47 -13.21
N VAL A 766 -6.24 3.36 -12.33
CA VAL A 766 -5.24 2.29 -12.34
C VAL A 766 -5.33 1.51 -11.04
N THR A 767 -5.64 0.22 -11.12
CA THR A 767 -5.66 -0.67 -9.96
C THR A 767 -4.27 -1.26 -9.70
N THR A 768 -3.96 -1.56 -8.44
CA THR A 768 -2.62 -1.96 -8.03
C THR A 768 -2.63 -3.16 -7.09
N PHE A 769 -1.48 -3.81 -6.96
CA PHE A 769 -1.21 -4.79 -5.92
C PHE A 769 -0.56 -4.12 -4.72
N GLY A 770 -1.38 -3.61 -3.80
CA GLY A 770 -0.92 -3.06 -2.52
C GLY A 770 -0.81 -1.54 -2.41
N GLY A 771 -1.24 -0.79 -3.42
CA GLY A 771 -1.30 0.68 -3.41
C GLY A 771 -2.68 1.22 -3.78
N SER A 772 -3.75 0.45 -3.58
CA SER A 772 -5.14 0.77 -3.91
C SER A 772 -5.31 1.19 -5.39
N ILE A 773 -5.99 2.29 -5.64
CA ILE A 773 -6.30 2.81 -6.97
C ILE A 773 -5.73 4.21 -7.12
N TRP A 774 -5.30 4.52 -8.34
CA TRP A 774 -4.84 5.85 -8.71
C TRP A 774 -5.67 6.37 -9.87
N HIS A 775 -6.18 7.59 -9.73
CA HIS A 775 -6.80 8.36 -10.80
C HIS A 775 -5.76 9.30 -11.40
N GLY A 776 -5.65 9.34 -12.70
CA GLY A 776 -4.63 10.15 -13.35
C GLY A 776 -4.75 10.21 -14.88
N PRO A 777 -3.77 10.82 -15.56
CA PRO A 777 -3.83 11.09 -16.99
C PRO A 777 -3.67 9.82 -17.84
N VAL A 778 -4.28 9.81 -19.03
CA VAL A 778 -4.11 8.72 -20.02
C VAL A 778 -2.79 8.80 -20.79
N ILE A 779 -2.04 9.88 -20.65
CA ILE A 779 -0.71 10.03 -21.26
C ILE A 779 0.33 10.28 -20.17
N PRO A 780 1.56 9.78 -20.33
CA PRO A 780 2.63 10.10 -19.42
C PRO A 780 2.82 11.62 -19.30
N GLY A 781 3.01 12.10 -18.07
CA GLY A 781 3.41 13.49 -17.84
C GLY A 781 4.82 13.69 -18.38
N GLY A 782 5.02 14.62 -19.31
CA GLY A 782 6.37 15.07 -19.65
C GLY A 782 7.02 15.76 -18.45
N ASP A 783 8.33 15.54 -18.26
CA ASP A 783 9.18 16.27 -17.30
C ASP A 783 9.15 17.78 -17.56
#